data_a5a690cb523149f46eaba246c78a34a5
#
_entry.id   a5a690cb523149f46eaba246c78a34a5
#
_cell.length_a   1.000
_cell.length_b   1.000
_cell.length_c   1.000
_cell.angle_alpha   90.00
_cell.angle_beta   90.00
_cell.angle_gamma   90.00
#
_symmetry.space_group_name_H-M   'P 1'
#
loop_
_entity.id
_entity.type
_entity.pdbx_description
1 polymer ?
#
loop_
_entity_poly.entity_id
_entity_poly.type
_entity_poly.pdbx_seq_one_letter_code
_entity_poly.pdbx_strand_id
1 'polypeptide(L)'
;MAFQVSPGVNTSEIDLTTVVPGISSIDAGIAGPFRWGPANDVTLIDSEDLLVQTFQKPDANTYISFFSAANFLQYSNKLHVVRAVSTAAKNAATTGGGAILVANNTVYWDSYDEGGSGVADSRGDFMAKYAGSLGNSLKVSVCGPTRANLASGNTVVASNSDITLTGGSTLAIHASSGALTGTNTLFGSELRVGDVIKTNNGNTFVVSAIASNTAATVNRDPVTGAISSASAVRYKRSAFSEPSTNMLGTVAVTANSTTVSATTATARNAATTAFDLQYIAGDIIKINGEERKVVTVTNSSSMVVNTGFTNTATAQTHSRTWEYAGLFDKEPVTTQWAADKGALYDEVHIAVIDEDGEWTGTLNEGLELYTGLSVGKGSKFEDGTKAYYVDAINRRSKYIWWADHNSKGDAYTSGTVTYSSAWGTVPAAGVVYNSNHSAGSMINTGSLSGGVDGSDTTDANKITAYRKFENAEEHEIGLLVGCDASATVALDLISLCETRKDCVAFLSPEQSDVVNNVGGEADAVIDFRNNLGSSSYAFLDSGWKYQYDRYNDVFRYIPMNADIAGVTAATEANRDAWFSPAGFTRGNIRNVVKLPFNPKKSERDALYKNGINPVTTFMGAGTVLFGDKTLLAKPSAFDRINIRRLFIIMEKAIARFARSQLFEFNDAFTRAQFVGAVEPFLRDVRGRDGITDFVVVCDDTNNTSSVIDRNEFVGDIYVKPNRAINFIQLNFVAVRSGVEFSEIIG
;
A
#
# COMPACT_ATOMS: atom_id res chain seq x y z
N MET A 1 -18.67 -13.16 -52.95
CA MET A 1 -19.96 -13.92 -53.00
C MET A 1 -20.03 -14.63 -54.33
N ALA A 2 -20.18 -15.95 -54.34
CA ALA A 2 -20.35 -16.69 -55.56
C ALA A 2 -21.77 -16.43 -56.10
N PHE A 3 -21.85 -15.85 -57.27
CA PHE A 3 -23.13 -15.61 -57.95
C PHE A 3 -23.72 -16.98 -58.37
N GLN A 4 -24.91 -17.29 -57.88
CA GLN A 4 -25.64 -18.47 -58.33
C GLN A 4 -26.21 -18.25 -59.72
N VAL A 5 -25.78 -19.03 -60.67
CA VAL A 5 -26.17 -18.87 -62.11
C VAL A 5 -27.43 -19.66 -62.47
N SER A 6 -27.89 -20.55 -61.58
CA SER A 6 -29.13 -21.31 -61.74
C SER A 6 -30.26 -20.79 -60.83
N PRO A 7 -31.56 -20.96 -61.18
CA PRO A 7 -32.64 -20.57 -60.29
C PRO A 7 -32.54 -21.29 -58.95
N GLY A 8 -32.49 -20.52 -57.86
CA GLY A 8 -32.39 -21.03 -56.52
C GLY A 8 -32.67 -19.94 -55.50
N VAL A 9 -32.96 -20.31 -54.24
CA VAL A 9 -33.18 -19.37 -53.13
C VAL A 9 -31.84 -19.14 -52.45
N ASN A 10 -31.38 -17.88 -52.41
CA ASN A 10 -30.19 -17.48 -51.69
C ASN A 10 -30.62 -16.94 -50.32
N THR A 11 -30.30 -17.63 -49.26
CA THR A 11 -30.55 -17.16 -47.88
C THR A 11 -29.30 -16.52 -47.37
N SER A 12 -29.37 -15.25 -46.99
CA SER A 12 -28.32 -14.54 -46.18
C SER A 12 -28.88 -14.34 -44.79
N GLU A 13 -28.17 -14.83 -43.79
CA GLU A 13 -28.42 -14.44 -42.40
C GLU A 13 -27.63 -13.15 -42.12
N ILE A 14 -28.34 -12.10 -41.80
CA ILE A 14 -27.76 -10.86 -41.30
C ILE A 14 -28.19 -10.75 -39.82
N ASP A 15 -27.27 -10.94 -38.92
CA ASP A 15 -27.56 -10.73 -37.50
C ASP A 15 -27.58 -9.22 -37.22
N LEU A 16 -28.77 -8.66 -37.05
CA LEU A 16 -29.02 -7.28 -36.68
C LEU A 16 -29.41 -7.16 -35.20
N THR A 17 -29.22 -8.20 -34.40
CA THR A 17 -29.54 -8.17 -32.96
C THR A 17 -28.49 -7.37 -32.18
N THR A 18 -28.62 -6.05 -32.25
CA THR A 18 -27.99 -5.17 -31.27
C THR A 18 -28.81 -5.17 -29.99
N VAL A 19 -28.32 -5.79 -28.95
CA VAL A 19 -28.99 -5.86 -27.64
C VAL A 19 -28.43 -4.78 -26.73
N VAL A 20 -29.29 -4.05 -26.02
CA VAL A 20 -28.86 -3.16 -24.93
C VAL A 20 -28.23 -4.02 -23.84
N PRO A 21 -26.95 -3.80 -23.51
CA PRO A 21 -26.27 -4.64 -22.52
C PRO A 21 -26.87 -4.44 -21.13
N GLY A 22 -27.04 -5.53 -20.38
CA GLY A 22 -27.36 -5.47 -18.95
C GLY A 22 -26.25 -4.78 -18.18
N ILE A 23 -26.58 -3.81 -17.35
CA ILE A 23 -25.65 -3.05 -16.53
C ILE A 23 -25.95 -3.33 -15.07
N SER A 24 -24.88 -3.50 -14.27
CA SER A 24 -24.93 -3.55 -12.81
C SER A 24 -24.52 -2.18 -12.24
N SER A 25 -25.17 -1.76 -11.18
CA SER A 25 -24.84 -0.53 -10.42
C SER A 25 -24.49 -0.82 -8.96
N ILE A 26 -23.98 -2.03 -8.69
CA ILE A 26 -23.62 -2.48 -7.34
C ILE A 26 -22.24 -2.00 -6.88
N ASP A 27 -21.46 -1.43 -7.77
CA ASP A 27 -20.13 -0.94 -7.48
C ASP A 27 -20.22 0.30 -6.57
N ALA A 28 -19.56 0.28 -5.42
CA ALA A 28 -19.58 1.38 -4.48
C ALA A 28 -18.24 2.11 -4.44
N GLY A 29 -18.29 3.41 -4.17
CA GLY A 29 -17.14 4.26 -3.88
C GLY A 29 -17.15 4.70 -2.41
N ILE A 30 -15.98 4.66 -1.78
CA ILE A 30 -15.76 5.14 -0.42
C ILE A 30 -14.43 5.90 -0.34
N ALA A 31 -14.40 7.01 0.40
CA ALA A 31 -13.16 7.69 0.70
C ALA A 31 -13.07 8.05 2.18
N GLY A 32 -11.87 7.96 2.74
CA GLY A 32 -11.64 8.27 4.14
C GLY A 32 -10.21 7.98 4.60
N PRO A 33 -9.88 8.24 5.87
CA PRO A 33 -8.58 7.91 6.43
C PRO A 33 -8.42 6.40 6.61
N PHE A 34 -7.25 5.90 6.23
CA PHE A 34 -6.80 4.53 6.48
C PHE A 34 -5.35 4.56 6.97
N ARG A 35 -4.94 3.55 7.71
CA ARG A 35 -3.62 3.49 8.35
C ARG A 35 -2.46 3.38 7.36
N TRP A 36 -2.69 2.75 6.21
CA TRP A 36 -1.71 2.48 5.16
C TRP A 36 -2.35 2.51 3.78
N GLY A 37 -1.55 2.34 2.72
CA GLY A 37 -2.03 2.19 1.35
C GLY A 37 -1.90 3.44 0.49
N PRO A 38 -2.18 3.31 -0.82
CA PRO A 38 -2.07 4.42 -1.77
C PRO A 38 -3.05 5.53 -1.40
N ALA A 39 -2.57 6.78 -1.43
CA ALA A 39 -3.37 7.95 -1.12
C ALA A 39 -3.84 8.64 -2.41
N ASN A 40 -5.09 9.14 -2.39
CA ASN A 40 -5.70 9.83 -3.53
C ASN A 40 -5.64 9.01 -4.85
N ASP A 41 -5.74 7.70 -4.72
CA ASP A 41 -5.75 6.74 -5.82
C ASP A 41 -6.88 5.74 -5.60
N VAL A 42 -7.60 5.38 -6.67
CA VAL A 42 -8.77 4.50 -6.57
C VAL A 42 -8.33 3.04 -6.61
N THR A 43 -8.59 2.32 -5.54
CA THR A 43 -8.23 0.91 -5.39
C THR A 43 -9.49 0.05 -5.30
N LEU A 44 -9.62 -0.95 -6.17
CA LEU A 44 -10.71 -1.93 -6.10
C LEU A 44 -10.43 -2.97 -5.01
N ILE A 45 -11.39 -3.15 -4.12
CA ILE A 45 -11.35 -4.10 -3.00
C ILE A 45 -12.56 -5.03 -3.10
N ASP A 46 -12.32 -6.33 -3.09
CA ASP A 46 -13.35 -7.37 -3.22
C ASP A 46 -13.66 -8.11 -1.90
N SER A 47 -12.77 -7.99 -0.93
CA SER A 47 -12.84 -8.73 0.34
C SER A 47 -12.23 -7.95 1.48
N GLU A 48 -12.64 -8.28 2.73
CA GLU A 48 -12.04 -7.69 3.93
C GLU A 48 -10.55 -8.07 4.08
N ASP A 49 -10.16 -9.27 3.64
CA ASP A 49 -8.75 -9.69 3.68
C ASP A 49 -7.89 -8.82 2.75
N LEU A 50 -8.37 -8.51 1.55
CA LEU A 50 -7.68 -7.59 0.64
C LEU A 50 -7.65 -6.15 1.20
N LEU A 51 -8.73 -5.72 1.89
CA LEU A 51 -8.78 -4.44 2.58
C LEU A 51 -7.67 -4.34 3.63
N VAL A 52 -7.51 -5.38 4.47
CA VAL A 52 -6.44 -5.45 5.48
C VAL A 52 -5.06 -5.51 4.84
N GLN A 53 -4.89 -6.28 3.78
CA GLN A 53 -3.60 -6.36 3.07
C GLN A 53 -3.18 -5.02 2.46
N THR A 54 -4.14 -4.25 1.94
CA THR A 54 -3.86 -2.99 1.25
C THR A 54 -3.79 -1.79 2.19
N PHE A 55 -4.73 -1.68 3.13
CA PHE A 55 -4.92 -0.50 3.98
C PHE A 55 -4.59 -0.74 5.46
N GLN A 56 -4.20 -1.96 5.82
CA GLN A 56 -3.89 -2.43 7.17
C GLN A 56 -5.09 -2.43 8.13
N LYS A 57 -4.86 -3.00 9.32
CA LYS A 57 -5.85 -3.06 10.39
C LYS A 57 -6.19 -1.65 10.88
N PRO A 58 -7.43 -1.40 11.31
CA PRO A 58 -7.85 -0.09 11.80
C PRO A 58 -7.19 0.24 13.15
N ASP A 59 -7.06 1.52 13.42
CA ASP A 59 -6.71 2.09 14.71
C ASP A 59 -7.81 2.99 15.27
N ALA A 60 -7.49 3.78 16.31
CA ALA A 60 -8.45 4.69 16.94
C ALA A 60 -8.91 5.83 16.03
N ASN A 61 -8.17 6.18 14.98
CA ASN A 61 -8.43 7.30 14.10
C ASN A 61 -9.02 6.87 12.74
N THR A 62 -8.84 5.61 12.35
CA THR A 62 -9.20 5.11 11.02
C THR A 62 -10.34 4.09 11.01
N TYR A 63 -10.80 3.67 12.21
CA TYR A 63 -11.80 2.61 12.36
C TYR A 63 -13.12 2.89 11.64
N ILE A 64 -13.55 4.15 11.55
CA ILE A 64 -14.84 4.48 10.92
C ILE A 64 -14.80 4.14 9.42
N SER A 65 -13.80 4.63 8.71
CA SER A 65 -13.65 4.36 7.26
C SER A 65 -13.39 2.88 7.00
N PHE A 66 -12.55 2.24 7.82
CA PHE A 66 -12.25 0.82 7.70
C PHE A 66 -13.51 -0.05 7.89
N PHE A 67 -14.26 0.14 8.98
CA PHE A 67 -15.46 -0.67 9.22
C PHE A 67 -16.61 -0.29 8.31
N SER A 68 -16.70 0.94 7.82
CA SER A 68 -17.64 1.27 6.74
C SER A 68 -17.34 0.45 5.49
N ALA A 69 -16.09 0.40 5.06
CA ALA A 69 -15.65 -0.45 3.95
C ALA A 69 -15.92 -1.94 4.21
N ALA A 70 -15.49 -2.46 5.37
CA ALA A 70 -15.67 -3.86 5.76
C ALA A 70 -17.15 -4.26 5.87
N ASN A 71 -18.01 -3.37 6.38
CA ASN A 71 -19.44 -3.63 6.45
C ASN A 71 -20.09 -3.70 5.07
N PHE A 72 -19.74 -2.82 4.13
CA PHE A 72 -20.21 -2.92 2.75
C PHE A 72 -19.80 -4.25 2.10
N LEU A 73 -18.54 -4.66 2.29
CA LEU A 73 -18.00 -5.91 1.75
C LEU A 73 -18.69 -7.19 2.25
N GLN A 74 -19.48 -7.11 3.32
CA GLN A 74 -20.32 -8.24 3.75
C GLN A 74 -21.55 -8.48 2.86
N TYR A 75 -21.90 -7.50 2.03
CA TYR A 75 -23.08 -7.54 1.15
C TYR A 75 -22.69 -7.59 -0.33
N SER A 76 -21.57 -7.00 -0.72
CA SER A 76 -21.07 -6.92 -2.09
C SER A 76 -19.56 -7.04 -2.13
N ASN A 77 -19.01 -7.51 -3.24
CA ASN A 77 -17.57 -7.71 -3.47
C ASN A 77 -16.97 -6.67 -4.43
N LYS A 78 -17.60 -5.51 -4.60
CA LYS A 78 -17.15 -4.46 -5.51
C LYS A 78 -17.13 -3.11 -4.81
N LEU A 79 -16.01 -2.80 -4.18
CA LEU A 79 -15.80 -1.56 -3.45
C LEU A 79 -14.55 -0.85 -3.96
N HIS A 80 -14.72 0.36 -4.44
CA HIS A 80 -13.62 1.27 -4.79
C HIS A 80 -13.28 2.11 -3.56
N VAL A 81 -12.04 2.00 -3.09
CA VAL A 81 -11.57 2.69 -1.89
C VAL A 81 -10.54 3.74 -2.26
N VAL A 82 -10.67 4.93 -1.72
CA VAL A 82 -9.68 6.02 -1.82
C VAL A 82 -9.22 6.42 -0.42
N ARG A 83 -7.92 6.29 -0.17
CA ARG A 83 -7.35 6.77 1.08
C ARG A 83 -7.21 8.30 1.03
N ALA A 84 -7.88 9.00 1.92
CA ALA A 84 -7.69 10.41 2.17
C ALA A 84 -6.52 10.62 3.12
N VAL A 85 -5.60 11.53 2.81
CA VAL A 85 -4.47 11.89 3.65
C VAL A 85 -4.33 13.40 3.77
N SER A 86 -3.79 13.86 4.89
CA SER A 86 -3.39 15.26 5.05
C SER A 86 -2.20 15.59 4.15
N THR A 87 -2.12 16.83 3.67
CA THR A 87 -0.92 17.33 2.94
C THR A 87 0.33 17.37 3.81
N ALA A 88 0.18 17.31 5.14
CA ALA A 88 1.28 17.22 6.10
C ALA A 88 1.74 15.77 6.37
N ALA A 89 1.06 14.76 5.82
CA ALA A 89 1.47 13.37 5.94
C ALA A 89 2.82 13.14 5.26
N LYS A 90 3.63 12.22 5.80
CA LYS A 90 4.96 11.91 5.26
C LYS A 90 5.24 10.42 5.30
N ASN A 91 5.94 9.93 4.29
CA ASN A 91 6.52 8.60 4.28
C ASN A 91 7.75 8.57 5.17
N ALA A 92 7.89 7.57 6.03
CA ALA A 92 9.12 7.38 6.80
C ALA A 92 10.31 7.12 5.86
N ALA A 93 11.49 7.55 6.24
CA ALA A 93 12.71 7.39 5.45
C ALA A 93 13.86 6.90 6.32
N THR A 94 14.88 6.30 5.75
CA THR A 94 16.11 5.85 6.46
C THR A 94 16.83 7.03 7.09
N THR A 95 16.68 8.22 6.54
CA THR A 95 17.08 9.47 7.19
C THR A 95 15.83 10.28 7.48
N GLY A 96 15.31 10.19 8.71
CA GLY A 96 14.02 10.75 9.09
C GLY A 96 13.82 12.24 8.81
N GLY A 97 14.90 13.02 8.76
CA GLY A 97 14.86 14.43 8.37
C GLY A 97 14.48 14.69 6.92
N GLY A 98 14.62 13.69 6.05
CA GLY A 98 14.25 13.73 4.63
C GLY A 98 12.84 13.19 4.31
N ALA A 99 12.03 12.88 5.31
CA ALA A 99 10.68 12.34 5.11
C ALA A 99 9.79 13.32 4.32
N ILE A 100 9.13 12.81 3.28
CA ILE A 100 8.27 13.55 2.33
C ILE A 100 6.97 12.80 2.10
N LEU A 101 6.01 13.42 1.42
CA LEU A 101 4.79 12.75 0.99
C LEU A 101 4.96 12.19 -0.43
N VAL A 102 5.00 10.86 -0.54
CA VAL A 102 4.80 10.12 -1.79
C VAL A 102 3.43 9.47 -1.69
N ALA A 103 2.44 10.06 -2.35
CA ALA A 103 1.05 9.70 -2.18
C ALA A 103 0.74 8.29 -2.73
N ASN A 104 1.23 7.98 -3.92
CA ASN A 104 0.94 6.74 -4.65
C ASN A 104 2.04 6.38 -5.64
N ASN A 105 1.85 5.30 -6.36
CA ASN A 105 2.79 4.80 -7.36
C ASN A 105 3.08 5.82 -8.47
N THR A 106 2.05 6.50 -8.97
CA THR A 106 2.22 7.48 -10.06
C THR A 106 3.15 8.62 -9.63
N VAL A 107 2.91 9.19 -8.44
CA VAL A 107 3.76 10.25 -7.88
C VAL A 107 5.20 9.78 -7.71
N TYR A 108 5.41 8.51 -7.29
CA TYR A 108 6.76 7.95 -7.18
C TYR A 108 7.45 7.86 -8.55
N TRP A 109 6.82 7.24 -9.54
CA TRP A 109 7.41 7.05 -10.86
C TRP A 109 7.65 8.36 -11.63
N ASP A 110 6.80 9.37 -11.41
CA ASP A 110 6.94 10.67 -12.08
C ASP A 110 8.07 11.54 -11.50
N SER A 111 8.37 11.38 -10.20
CA SER A 111 9.22 12.35 -9.49
C SER A 111 10.39 11.74 -8.72
N TYR A 112 10.29 10.50 -8.26
CA TYR A 112 11.21 9.91 -7.26
C TYR A 112 11.93 8.65 -7.74
N ASP A 113 11.65 8.17 -8.94
CA ASP A 113 12.39 7.07 -9.56
C ASP A 113 13.85 7.47 -9.87
N GLU A 114 14.70 6.48 -10.12
CA GLU A 114 16.12 6.69 -10.43
C GLU A 114 16.30 7.67 -11.61
N GLY A 115 16.89 8.83 -11.31
CA GLY A 115 17.04 9.96 -12.26
C GLY A 115 15.88 10.95 -12.25
N GLY A 116 14.87 10.77 -11.41
CA GLY A 116 13.79 11.74 -11.18
C GLY A 116 14.29 12.99 -10.47
N SER A 117 13.62 14.12 -10.70
CA SER A 117 13.98 15.42 -10.09
C SER A 117 13.79 15.48 -8.56
N GLY A 118 13.05 14.52 -8.02
CA GLY A 118 12.77 14.41 -6.59
C GLY A 118 13.78 13.58 -5.80
N VAL A 119 14.71 12.91 -6.46
CA VAL A 119 15.79 12.15 -5.80
C VAL A 119 16.71 13.13 -5.08
N ALA A 120 17.00 12.89 -3.80
CA ALA A 120 17.89 13.74 -3.01
C ALA A 120 18.54 12.95 -1.88
N ASP A 121 19.83 13.16 -1.68
CA ASP A 121 20.69 12.50 -0.68
C ASP A 121 20.20 12.61 0.78
N SER A 122 19.25 13.51 1.05
CA SER A 122 18.76 13.76 2.41
C SER A 122 17.79 12.69 2.94
N ARG A 123 17.33 11.75 2.10
CA ARG A 123 16.34 10.73 2.48
C ARG A 123 16.94 9.41 2.94
N GLY A 124 18.20 9.18 2.59
CA GLY A 124 18.86 7.89 2.74
C GLY A 124 18.43 6.90 1.66
N ASP A 125 18.73 5.61 1.86
CA ASP A 125 18.66 4.61 0.81
C ASP A 125 17.22 4.17 0.47
N PHE A 126 16.33 4.17 1.47
CA PHE A 126 14.97 3.67 1.36
C PHE A 126 13.96 4.56 2.07
N MET A 127 12.73 4.54 1.59
CA MET A 127 11.59 5.16 2.25
C MET A 127 10.40 4.19 2.32
N ALA A 128 9.52 4.39 3.28
CA ALA A 128 8.26 3.65 3.38
C ALA A 128 7.39 3.89 2.13
N LYS A 129 6.69 2.87 1.67
CA LYS A 129 5.92 2.92 0.42
C LYS A 129 4.80 3.95 0.46
N TYR A 130 4.16 4.10 1.61
CA TYR A 130 3.06 5.03 1.81
C TYR A 130 3.30 5.87 3.07
N ALA A 131 2.66 7.04 3.10
CA ALA A 131 2.74 7.95 4.23
C ALA A 131 2.02 7.38 5.47
N GLY A 132 2.56 7.71 6.63
CA GLY A 132 1.97 7.35 7.92
C GLY A 132 3.00 6.95 8.96
N SER A 133 2.59 6.98 10.22
CA SER A 133 3.40 6.60 11.38
C SER A 133 3.78 5.12 11.37
N LEU A 134 2.97 4.27 10.74
CA LEU A 134 3.23 2.83 10.60
C LEU A 134 4.55 2.54 9.86
N GLY A 135 4.96 3.42 8.94
CA GLY A 135 6.23 3.32 8.25
C GLY A 135 7.46 3.40 9.16
N ASN A 136 7.33 3.97 10.38
CA ASN A 136 8.43 4.08 11.33
C ASN A 136 8.80 2.71 11.96
N SER A 137 7.90 1.72 11.92
CA SER A 137 8.19 0.36 12.37
C SER A 137 9.01 -0.45 11.36
N LEU A 138 9.30 0.12 10.20
CA LEU A 138 10.08 -0.56 9.17
C LEU A 138 11.57 -0.31 9.36
N LYS A 139 12.35 -1.38 9.16
CA LYS A 139 13.80 -1.34 9.12
C LYS A 139 14.27 -2.07 7.86
N VAL A 140 15.23 -1.49 7.18
CA VAL A 140 15.84 -2.11 6.00
C VAL A 140 17.31 -2.40 6.31
N SER A 141 17.72 -3.65 6.09
CA SER A 141 19.11 -4.05 6.27
C SER A 141 19.63 -4.66 4.97
N VAL A 142 20.71 -4.08 4.47
CA VAL A 142 21.38 -4.52 3.25
C VAL A 142 22.73 -5.14 3.63
N CYS A 143 22.93 -6.41 3.25
CA CYS A 143 24.21 -7.09 3.35
C CYS A 143 24.90 -7.06 1.98
N GLY A 144 26.03 -6.42 1.90
CA GLY A 144 26.85 -6.33 0.70
C GLY A 144 27.69 -7.60 0.45
N PRO A 145 28.35 -7.67 -0.68
CA PRO A 145 29.04 -8.87 -1.13
C PRO A 145 30.27 -9.21 -0.28
N THR A 146 30.45 -10.49 -0.05
CA THR A 146 31.69 -11.01 0.45
C THR A 146 32.78 -10.84 -0.62
N ARG A 147 33.88 -10.23 -0.25
CA ARG A 147 35.02 -10.07 -1.15
C ARG A 147 35.71 -11.41 -1.38
N ALA A 148 35.58 -11.93 -2.57
CA ALA A 148 36.43 -13.02 -3.03
C ALA A 148 37.87 -12.51 -3.30
N ASN A 149 38.85 -13.36 -3.16
CA ASN A 149 40.25 -13.00 -3.43
C ASN A 149 40.45 -12.72 -4.93
N LEU A 150 40.95 -11.54 -5.27
CA LEU A 150 41.48 -11.28 -6.60
C LEU A 150 42.87 -11.86 -6.65
N ALA A 151 43.07 -12.92 -7.44
CA ALA A 151 44.40 -13.33 -7.84
C ALA A 151 44.95 -12.27 -8.81
N SER A 152 46.24 -12.00 -8.73
CA SER A 152 46.98 -11.21 -9.70
C SER A 152 46.62 -11.64 -11.14
N GLY A 153 45.98 -10.77 -11.90
CA GLY A 153 45.65 -11.03 -13.30
C GLY A 153 44.17 -11.22 -13.63
N ASN A 154 43.24 -10.58 -12.92
CA ASN A 154 41.78 -10.60 -13.23
C ASN A 154 41.07 -11.99 -13.16
N THR A 155 41.64 -12.96 -12.51
CA THR A 155 40.99 -14.24 -12.33
C THR A 155 40.35 -14.28 -10.95
N VAL A 156 39.02 -14.41 -10.90
CA VAL A 156 38.28 -14.64 -9.66
C VAL A 156 38.62 -16.06 -9.15
N VAL A 157 39.37 -16.17 -8.07
CA VAL A 157 39.60 -17.44 -7.41
C VAL A 157 38.61 -17.55 -6.26
N ALA A 158 37.62 -18.41 -6.41
CA ALA A 158 36.67 -18.79 -5.37
C ALA A 158 37.35 -19.69 -4.33
N SER A 159 38.35 -19.19 -3.61
CA SER A 159 38.97 -19.92 -2.52
C SER A 159 39.05 -19.03 -1.26
N ASN A 160 38.90 -19.66 -0.09
CA ASN A 160 39.07 -19.03 1.21
C ASN A 160 40.53 -18.70 1.57
N SER A 161 41.40 -18.59 0.58
CA SER A 161 42.82 -18.35 0.79
C SER A 161 43.11 -16.83 0.87
N ASP A 162 44.07 -16.51 1.69
CA ASP A 162 44.60 -15.16 1.85
C ASP A 162 45.19 -14.63 0.54
N ILE A 163 45.10 -13.33 0.31
CA ILE A 163 45.75 -12.68 -0.83
C ILE A 163 47.13 -12.23 -0.41
N THR A 164 48.14 -12.63 -1.16
CA THR A 164 49.45 -12.03 -1.09
C THR A 164 49.43 -10.69 -1.84
N LEU A 165 49.83 -9.61 -1.18
CA LEU A 165 49.97 -8.30 -1.84
C LEU A 165 51.01 -8.36 -2.96
N THR A 166 50.69 -7.75 -4.11
CA THR A 166 51.49 -7.84 -5.32
C THR A 166 52.88 -7.29 -5.11
N GLY A 167 53.89 -7.94 -5.68
CA GLY A 167 55.11 -7.29 -6.05
C GLY A 167 56.36 -7.60 -5.25
N GLY A 168 56.53 -8.71 -4.59
CA GLY A 168 57.84 -9.02 -3.90
C GLY A 168 58.34 -7.91 -3.00
N SER A 169 57.46 -7.21 -2.36
CA SER A 169 57.56 -5.86 -1.88
C SER A 169 57.85 -5.82 -0.41
N THR A 170 58.60 -4.83 -0.03
CA THR A 170 58.83 -4.54 1.37
C THR A 170 57.72 -3.62 1.87
N LEU A 171 57.15 -3.97 3.01
CA LEU A 171 56.23 -3.13 3.77
C LEU A 171 56.96 -2.53 4.98
N ALA A 172 56.82 -1.26 5.20
CA ALA A 172 57.32 -0.63 6.41
C ALA A 172 56.14 0.05 7.14
N ILE A 173 56.02 -0.24 8.43
CA ILE A 173 55.00 0.39 9.29
C ILE A 173 55.73 1.25 10.30
N HIS A 174 55.38 2.53 10.33
CA HIS A 174 56.01 3.48 11.27
C HIS A 174 55.51 3.25 12.70
N ALA A 175 56.48 3.24 13.63
CA ALA A 175 56.24 2.84 15.02
C ALA A 175 55.18 3.65 15.77
N SER A 176 55.08 4.94 15.54
CA SER A 176 54.18 5.83 16.31
C SER A 176 52.97 6.33 15.54
N SER A 177 53.00 6.40 14.21
CA SER A 177 51.95 6.98 13.40
C SER A 177 51.04 5.94 12.73
N GLY A 178 51.40 4.65 12.75
CA GLY A 178 50.70 3.64 12.00
C GLY A 178 50.78 3.82 10.47
N ALA A 179 51.66 4.71 9.99
CA ALA A 179 51.87 4.88 8.55
C ALA A 179 52.44 3.61 7.95
N LEU A 180 51.74 3.05 6.97
CA LEU A 180 52.12 1.88 6.17
C LEU A 180 52.67 2.39 4.85
N THR A 181 53.93 2.13 4.58
CA THR A 181 54.56 2.40 3.29
C THR A 181 54.90 1.10 2.59
N GLY A 182 54.65 1.03 1.30
CA GLY A 182 54.93 -0.13 0.46
C GLY A 182 55.79 0.25 -0.73
N THR A 183 56.70 -0.65 -1.11
CA THR A 183 57.49 -0.55 -2.32
C THR A 183 56.96 -1.54 -3.33
N ASN A 184 56.59 -1.11 -4.53
CA ASN A 184 55.94 -1.90 -5.57
C ASN A 184 54.57 -2.51 -5.18
N THR A 185 53.85 -1.87 -4.28
CA THR A 185 52.54 -2.29 -3.83
C THR A 185 51.44 -1.57 -4.61
N LEU A 186 50.23 -2.16 -4.61
CA LEU A 186 49.03 -1.63 -5.23
C LEU A 186 47.89 -1.43 -4.20
N PHE A 187 48.23 -0.80 -3.07
CA PHE A 187 47.28 -0.63 -1.94
C PHE A 187 45.91 -0.08 -2.36
N GLY A 188 45.90 0.88 -3.28
CA GLY A 188 44.64 1.43 -3.77
C GLY A 188 43.71 0.42 -4.43
N SER A 189 44.22 -0.60 -5.11
CA SER A 189 43.45 -1.66 -5.74
C SER A 189 43.33 -2.91 -4.87
N GLU A 190 44.30 -3.16 -4.01
CA GLU A 190 44.38 -4.41 -3.25
C GLU A 190 43.80 -4.31 -1.84
N LEU A 191 43.86 -3.12 -1.21
CA LEU A 191 43.39 -2.89 0.16
C LEU A 191 42.10 -2.09 0.20
N ARG A 192 41.39 -2.23 1.30
CA ARG A 192 40.26 -1.39 1.70
C ARG A 192 40.39 -1.02 3.18
N VAL A 193 39.82 0.09 3.56
CA VAL A 193 39.70 0.45 4.99
C VAL A 193 38.92 -0.68 5.69
N GLY A 194 39.49 -1.11 6.85
CA GLY A 194 38.97 -2.24 7.61
C GLY A 194 39.53 -3.61 7.20
N ASP A 195 40.29 -3.73 6.12
CA ASP A 195 41.01 -4.99 5.81
C ASP A 195 42.08 -5.27 6.89
N VAL A 196 42.33 -6.55 7.08
CA VAL A 196 43.36 -7.01 7.99
C VAL A 196 44.60 -7.42 7.18
N ILE A 197 45.73 -6.84 7.50
CA ILE A 197 47.03 -7.21 6.94
C ILE A 197 47.79 -8.05 7.97
N LYS A 198 48.24 -9.24 7.57
CA LYS A 198 49.19 -10.04 8.35
C LYS A 198 50.57 -10.00 7.69
N THR A 199 51.55 -9.61 8.44
CA THR A 199 52.95 -9.60 7.97
C THR A 199 53.63 -10.93 8.19
N ASN A 200 54.74 -11.19 7.49
CA ASN A 200 55.54 -12.40 7.67
C ASN A 200 56.01 -12.65 9.12
N ASN A 201 56.10 -11.59 9.91
CA ASN A 201 56.48 -11.70 11.32
C ASN A 201 55.27 -12.03 12.23
N GLY A 202 54.09 -12.36 11.64
CA GLY A 202 52.88 -12.77 12.36
C GLY A 202 52.08 -11.61 12.93
N ASN A 203 52.52 -10.35 12.74
CA ASN A 203 51.77 -9.16 13.21
C ASN A 203 50.56 -8.93 12.31
N THR A 204 49.45 -8.56 12.91
CA THR A 204 48.20 -8.21 12.22
C THR A 204 47.84 -6.74 12.48
N PHE A 205 47.37 -6.08 11.43
CA PHE A 205 46.99 -4.67 11.45
C PHE A 205 45.70 -4.44 10.68
N VAL A 206 44.89 -3.48 11.12
CA VAL A 206 43.71 -3.05 10.38
C VAL A 206 44.05 -1.82 9.57
N VAL A 207 43.70 -1.80 8.32
CA VAL A 207 43.83 -0.61 7.47
C VAL A 207 42.78 0.42 7.90
N SER A 208 43.22 1.59 8.33
CA SER A 208 42.36 2.69 8.74
C SER A 208 42.20 3.76 7.67
N ALA A 209 43.16 3.92 6.79
CA ALA A 209 43.09 4.81 5.62
C ALA A 209 44.03 4.32 4.53
N ILE A 210 43.76 4.65 3.27
CA ILE A 210 44.62 4.38 2.11
C ILE A 210 44.86 5.72 1.41
N ALA A 211 46.12 6.14 1.34
CA ALA A 211 46.48 7.42 0.76
C ALA A 211 46.94 7.29 -0.70
N SER A 212 47.54 6.13 -1.08
CA SER A 212 47.97 5.84 -2.46
C SER A 212 48.29 4.38 -2.61
N ASN A 213 48.73 3.95 -3.80
CA ASN A 213 49.19 2.56 -4.05
C ASN A 213 50.38 2.15 -3.15
N THR A 214 51.12 3.11 -2.60
CA THR A 214 52.32 2.84 -1.77
C THR A 214 52.19 3.41 -0.35
N ALA A 215 51.10 4.04 -0.01
CA ALA A 215 50.90 4.65 1.32
C ALA A 215 49.49 4.36 1.85
N ALA A 216 49.40 3.83 3.05
CA ALA A 216 48.19 3.62 3.81
C ALA A 216 48.46 3.92 5.31
N THR A 217 47.39 3.94 6.08
CA THR A 217 47.49 4.03 7.54
C THR A 217 46.84 2.79 8.14
N VAL A 218 47.45 2.25 9.19
CA VAL A 218 46.92 1.10 9.92
C VAL A 218 46.70 1.46 11.37
N ASN A 219 45.63 0.91 11.94
CA ASN A 219 45.39 0.96 13.37
C ASN A 219 46.46 0.11 14.07
N ARG A 220 47.20 0.70 14.94
CA ARG A 220 48.30 0.07 15.67
C ARG A 220 48.25 0.38 17.14
N ASP A 221 48.48 -0.65 17.95
CA ASP A 221 48.82 -0.46 19.33
C ASP A 221 50.18 0.26 19.41
N PRO A 222 50.40 1.19 20.33
CA PRO A 222 51.67 1.95 20.48
C PRO A 222 52.81 1.04 20.93
N VAL A 223 53.27 0.17 20.06
CA VAL A 223 54.41 -0.72 20.32
C VAL A 223 55.66 -0.20 19.63
N THR A 224 56.71 -0.15 20.38
CA THR A 224 58.02 0.32 20.02
C THR A 224 58.69 -0.40 18.83
N GLY A 225 59.01 0.34 17.78
CA GLY A 225 59.84 -0.07 16.66
C GLY A 225 59.09 -0.17 15.31
N ALA A 226 59.76 0.27 14.25
CA ALA A 226 59.28 0.06 12.89
C ALA A 226 59.26 -1.42 12.53
N ILE A 227 58.23 -1.86 11.81
CA ILE A 227 58.13 -3.20 11.28
C ILE A 227 58.42 -3.12 9.79
N SER A 228 59.43 -3.85 9.35
CA SER A 228 59.66 -4.11 7.92
C SER A 228 59.41 -5.58 7.63
N SER A 229 58.65 -5.88 6.60
CA SER A 229 58.38 -7.22 6.17
C SER A 229 58.49 -7.31 4.65
N ALA A 230 59.02 -8.43 4.16
CA ALA A 230 59.15 -8.65 2.72
C ALA A 230 57.81 -8.89 2.00
N SER A 231 56.80 -9.30 2.73
CA SER A 231 55.44 -9.51 2.19
C SER A 231 54.40 -9.41 3.30
N ALA A 232 53.17 -9.17 2.92
CA ALA A 232 51.99 -9.27 3.78
C ALA A 232 50.85 -9.95 3.07
N VAL A 233 50.00 -10.54 3.86
CA VAL A 233 48.80 -11.25 3.39
C VAL A 233 47.59 -10.52 3.88
N ARG A 234 46.62 -10.31 3.01
CA ARG A 234 45.34 -9.74 3.37
C ARG A 234 44.31 -10.81 3.66
N TYR A 235 43.64 -10.76 4.78
CA TYR A 235 42.51 -11.64 5.05
C TYR A 235 41.25 -11.17 4.31
N LYS A 236 40.55 -12.13 3.72
CA LYS A 236 39.20 -11.94 3.21
C LYS A 236 38.26 -11.58 4.36
N ARG A 237 37.38 -10.60 4.17
CA ARG A 237 36.32 -10.28 5.12
C ARG A 237 34.96 -10.43 4.47
N SER A 238 34.04 -10.99 5.23
CA SER A 238 32.65 -11.13 4.86
C SER A 238 31.76 -10.19 5.67
N ALA A 239 30.80 -9.55 5.01
CA ALA A 239 29.75 -8.82 5.70
C ALA A 239 28.76 -9.78 6.36
N PHE A 240 28.57 -10.95 5.78
CA PHE A 240 27.61 -11.96 6.22
C PHE A 240 28.02 -12.65 7.52
N SER A 241 29.23 -13.23 7.56
CA SER A 241 29.79 -13.84 8.76
C SER A 241 31.32 -13.81 8.76
N GLU A 242 31.92 -13.58 9.92
CA GLU A 242 33.38 -13.63 10.12
C GLU A 242 33.74 -14.62 11.22
N PRO A 243 34.48 -15.69 10.89
CA PRO A 243 34.97 -16.65 11.89
C PRO A 243 35.98 -16.01 12.82
N SER A 244 36.16 -16.60 13.99
CA SER A 244 37.10 -16.07 15.01
C SER A 244 38.57 -16.02 14.55
N THR A 245 38.94 -16.80 13.55
CA THR A 245 40.26 -16.76 12.95
C THR A 245 40.57 -15.48 12.19
N ASN A 246 39.53 -14.78 11.73
CA ASN A 246 39.65 -13.54 10.97
C ASN A 246 39.38 -12.29 11.83
N MET A 247 38.91 -12.48 13.07
CA MET A 247 38.66 -11.40 13.99
C MET A 247 39.95 -10.98 14.70
N LEU A 248 40.06 -9.68 14.97
CA LEU A 248 41.25 -9.14 15.58
C LEU A 248 41.15 -9.08 17.10
N GLY A 249 42.22 -9.48 17.73
CA GLY A 249 42.38 -9.39 19.16
C GLY A 249 41.55 -10.38 19.94
N THR A 250 41.50 -10.21 21.23
CA THR A 250 40.70 -10.98 22.16
C THR A 250 39.84 -10.04 23.01
N VAL A 251 38.75 -10.58 23.52
CA VAL A 251 37.76 -9.82 24.27
C VAL A 251 37.67 -10.32 25.72
N ALA A 252 37.26 -9.43 26.61
CA ALA A 252 36.90 -9.75 27.98
C ALA A 252 35.42 -9.41 28.22
N VAL A 253 34.75 -10.30 28.92
CA VAL A 253 33.36 -10.13 29.35
C VAL A 253 33.24 -10.42 30.84
N THR A 254 32.37 -9.71 31.52
CA THR A 254 32.02 -9.94 32.91
C THR A 254 30.63 -10.52 32.99
N ALA A 255 30.43 -11.52 33.85
CA ALA A 255 29.13 -12.13 34.02
C ALA A 255 28.03 -11.08 34.30
N ASN A 256 26.90 -11.19 33.59
CA ASN A 256 25.75 -10.31 33.66
C ASN A 256 26.03 -8.83 33.28
N SER A 257 27.23 -8.50 32.77
CA SER A 257 27.53 -7.18 32.22
C SER A 257 27.25 -7.12 30.73
N THR A 258 26.63 -6.04 30.29
CA THR A 258 26.40 -5.78 28.86
C THR A 258 27.61 -5.19 28.15
N THR A 259 28.70 -4.89 28.89
CA THR A 259 29.90 -4.33 28.29
C THR A 259 30.85 -5.45 27.85
N VAL A 260 31.25 -5.40 26.58
CA VAL A 260 32.37 -6.19 26.05
C VAL A 260 33.55 -5.30 25.88
N SER A 261 34.68 -5.67 26.46
CA SER A 261 35.92 -4.90 26.43
C SER A 261 37.00 -5.64 25.65
N ALA A 262 37.84 -4.88 24.99
CA ALA A 262 39.05 -5.42 24.40
C ALA A 262 39.99 -5.87 25.50
N THR A 263 40.60 -7.04 25.37
CA THR A 263 41.67 -7.43 26.28
C THR A 263 42.94 -6.74 25.84
N THR A 264 43.55 -5.92 26.72
CA THR A 264 44.87 -5.33 26.49
C THR A 264 45.92 -6.43 26.44
N ALA A 265 46.41 -6.69 25.26
CA ALA A 265 47.51 -7.64 25.12
C ALA A 265 48.82 -6.97 25.52
N THR A 266 49.51 -7.57 26.45
CA THR A 266 50.85 -7.19 26.85
C THR A 266 51.94 -7.66 25.89
N ALA A 267 51.62 -8.31 24.81
CA ALA A 267 52.55 -8.84 23.83
C ALA A 267 52.40 -8.21 22.44
N ARG A 268 53.48 -7.92 21.79
CA ARG A 268 53.64 -7.27 20.48
C ARG A 268 52.84 -7.85 19.31
N ASN A 269 52.16 -8.97 19.48
CA ASN A 269 51.54 -9.76 18.41
C ASN A 269 50.00 -9.82 18.52
N ALA A 270 49.39 -9.18 19.50
CA ALA A 270 47.92 -9.09 19.55
C ALA A 270 47.51 -7.74 18.99
N ALA A 271 46.93 -7.77 17.82
CA ALA A 271 46.23 -6.61 17.31
C ALA A 271 45.18 -6.21 18.34
N THR A 272 45.16 -4.93 18.70
CA THR A 272 44.08 -4.38 19.50
C THR A 272 42.77 -4.69 18.80
N THR A 273 41.81 -5.15 19.57
CA THR A 273 40.44 -5.24 19.08
C THR A 273 40.03 -3.86 18.61
N ALA A 274 39.81 -3.72 17.32
CA ALA A 274 39.28 -2.50 16.73
C ALA A 274 37.78 -2.68 16.51
N PHE A 275 36.99 -2.57 17.59
CA PHE A 275 35.55 -2.81 17.51
C PHE A 275 34.87 -1.91 16.52
N ASP A 276 35.26 -0.64 16.45
CA ASP A 276 34.79 0.36 15.48
C ASP A 276 35.04 0.00 14.00
N LEU A 277 36.01 -0.88 13.75
CA LEU A 277 36.32 -1.39 12.42
C LEU A 277 35.80 -2.81 12.17
N GLN A 278 35.35 -3.51 13.20
CA GLN A 278 34.92 -4.90 13.12
C GLN A 278 33.43 -5.11 13.29
N TYR A 279 32.76 -4.27 14.03
CA TYR A 279 31.35 -4.37 14.39
C TYR A 279 30.58 -3.09 14.07
N ILE A 280 29.32 -3.27 13.82
CA ILE A 280 28.30 -2.20 13.82
C ILE A 280 27.18 -2.59 14.77
N ALA A 281 26.35 -1.62 15.16
CA ALA A 281 25.13 -1.89 15.90
C ALA A 281 24.22 -2.84 15.08
N GLY A 282 23.66 -3.84 15.73
CA GLY A 282 22.88 -4.89 15.10
C GLY A 282 23.64 -6.18 14.84
N ASP A 283 24.96 -6.18 14.70
CA ASP A 283 25.75 -7.39 14.53
C ASP A 283 25.57 -8.38 15.70
N ILE A 284 25.71 -9.66 15.42
CA ILE A 284 25.76 -10.70 16.44
C ILE A 284 27.21 -11.03 16.73
N ILE A 285 27.62 -10.86 17.97
CA ILE A 285 28.91 -11.33 18.49
C ILE A 285 28.73 -12.69 19.17
N LYS A 286 29.62 -13.62 18.88
CA LYS A 286 29.69 -14.91 19.55
C LYS A 286 31.00 -15.06 20.31
N ILE A 287 30.91 -15.38 21.61
CA ILE A 287 32.03 -15.60 22.53
C ILE A 287 31.74 -16.87 23.33
N ASN A 288 32.65 -17.84 23.33
CA ASN A 288 32.51 -19.11 24.06
C ASN A 288 31.16 -19.85 23.80
N GLY A 289 30.66 -19.74 22.56
CA GLY A 289 29.40 -20.39 22.19
C GLY A 289 28.14 -19.56 22.48
N GLU A 290 28.21 -18.50 23.29
CA GLU A 290 27.11 -17.59 23.54
C GLU A 290 27.07 -16.47 22.52
N GLU A 291 25.86 -16.19 22.00
CA GLU A 291 25.60 -15.12 21.02
C GLU A 291 24.88 -13.95 21.67
N ARG A 292 25.31 -12.74 21.36
CA ARG A 292 24.69 -11.49 21.82
C ARG A 292 24.63 -10.47 20.68
N LYS A 293 23.57 -9.69 20.67
CA LYS A 293 23.42 -8.59 19.71
C LYS A 293 24.19 -7.35 20.18
N VAL A 294 24.99 -6.77 19.31
CA VAL A 294 25.68 -5.51 19.54
C VAL A 294 24.68 -4.37 19.49
N VAL A 295 24.51 -3.64 20.58
CA VAL A 295 23.63 -2.48 20.67
C VAL A 295 24.34 -1.22 20.19
N THR A 296 25.58 -1.02 20.66
CA THR A 296 26.39 0.12 20.24
C THR A 296 27.87 -0.21 20.35
N VAL A 297 28.63 0.30 19.41
CA VAL A 297 30.09 0.29 19.47
C VAL A 297 30.53 1.63 20.02
N THR A 298 31.02 1.64 21.28
CA THR A 298 31.38 2.87 21.98
C THR A 298 32.69 3.46 21.45
N ASN A 299 33.68 2.61 21.22
CA ASN A 299 34.98 2.97 20.64
C ASN A 299 35.73 1.70 20.19
N SER A 300 36.97 1.84 19.78
CA SER A 300 37.81 0.71 19.33
C SER A 300 38.04 -0.39 20.38
N SER A 301 37.82 -0.13 21.66
CA SER A 301 38.12 -1.06 22.76
C SER A 301 36.90 -1.41 23.63
N SER A 302 35.74 -0.84 23.37
CA SER A 302 34.52 -1.07 24.15
C SER A 302 33.26 -1.06 23.27
N MET A 303 32.35 -2.00 23.51
CA MET A 303 31.01 -2.04 22.92
C MET A 303 30.00 -2.56 23.94
N VAL A 304 28.72 -2.29 23.68
CA VAL A 304 27.61 -2.71 24.52
C VAL A 304 26.76 -3.73 23.74
N VAL A 305 26.39 -4.81 24.41
CA VAL A 305 25.50 -5.84 23.90
C VAL A 305 24.14 -5.79 24.61
N ASN A 306 23.13 -6.38 23.97
CA ASN A 306 21.73 -6.37 24.46
C ASN A 306 21.55 -7.07 25.83
N THR A 307 22.32 -8.11 26.07
CA THR A 307 22.23 -8.91 27.32
C THR A 307 23.62 -9.33 27.78
N GLY A 308 23.87 -9.40 29.07
CA GLY A 308 25.15 -9.85 29.62
C GLY A 308 25.46 -11.31 29.29
N PHE A 309 26.73 -11.63 29.23
CA PHE A 309 27.20 -13.02 29.10
C PHE A 309 27.03 -13.76 30.43
N THR A 310 26.82 -15.06 30.37
CA THR A 310 26.58 -15.87 31.57
C THR A 310 27.80 -15.96 32.46
N ASN A 311 29.01 -16.02 31.90
CA ASN A 311 30.25 -16.23 32.62
C ASN A 311 31.25 -15.09 32.37
N THR A 312 32.04 -14.76 33.39
CA THR A 312 33.19 -13.90 33.25
C THR A 312 34.29 -14.66 32.50
N ALA A 313 34.83 -14.03 31.47
CA ALA A 313 35.91 -14.61 30.68
C ALA A 313 36.85 -13.52 30.14
N THR A 314 38.13 -13.83 30.06
CA THR A 314 39.17 -12.91 29.58
C THR A 314 39.94 -13.55 28.45
N ALA A 315 40.49 -12.76 27.55
CA ALA A 315 41.29 -13.19 26.41
C ALA A 315 40.60 -14.22 25.50
N GLN A 316 39.29 -14.02 25.28
CA GLN A 316 38.48 -14.91 24.44
C GLN A 316 38.51 -14.49 22.98
N THR A 317 38.55 -15.48 22.09
CA THR A 317 38.29 -15.26 20.67
C THR A 317 36.81 -14.96 20.45
N HIS A 318 36.50 -14.20 19.43
CA HIS A 318 35.13 -13.83 19.09
C HIS A 318 34.90 -13.95 17.60
N SER A 319 33.64 -14.18 17.21
CA SER A 319 33.19 -14.17 15.81
C SER A 319 32.03 -13.19 15.64
N ARG A 320 31.79 -12.79 14.41
CA ARG A 320 30.72 -11.89 14.03
C ARG A 320 29.81 -12.50 12.98
N THR A 321 28.52 -12.22 13.09
CA THR A 321 27.53 -12.60 12.08
C THR A 321 26.58 -11.43 11.87
N TRP A 322 26.16 -11.18 10.65
CA TRP A 322 25.10 -10.23 10.35
C TRP A 322 23.81 -10.65 11.06
N GLU A 323 23.08 -9.71 11.66
CA GLU A 323 21.87 -9.98 12.43
C GLU A 323 20.86 -10.87 11.68
N TYR A 324 20.71 -10.64 10.39
CA TYR A 324 19.73 -11.32 9.54
C TYR A 324 20.33 -12.45 8.69
N ALA A 325 21.56 -12.85 8.92
CA ALA A 325 22.23 -13.90 8.16
C ALA A 325 21.47 -15.24 8.17
N GLY A 326 20.82 -15.56 9.31
CA GLY A 326 20.02 -16.78 9.44
C GLY A 326 18.76 -16.84 8.57
N LEU A 327 18.38 -15.73 7.94
CA LEU A 327 17.25 -15.65 7.01
C LEU A 327 17.64 -15.95 5.56
N PHE A 328 18.93 -16.17 5.28
CA PHE A 328 19.47 -16.37 3.93
C PHE A 328 20.36 -17.62 3.89
N ASP A 329 20.25 -18.38 2.79
CA ASP A 329 20.97 -19.65 2.65
C ASP A 329 22.47 -19.49 2.37
N LYS A 330 22.89 -18.38 1.78
CA LYS A 330 24.26 -18.13 1.37
C LYS A 330 24.66 -16.67 1.51
N GLU A 331 25.96 -16.41 1.60
CA GLU A 331 26.51 -15.05 1.54
C GLU A 331 26.42 -14.47 0.11
N PRO A 332 26.19 -13.14 -0.04
CA PRO A 332 26.23 -12.49 -1.33
C PRO A 332 27.67 -12.37 -1.85
N VAL A 333 27.87 -12.56 -3.14
CA VAL A 333 29.19 -12.55 -3.80
C VAL A 333 29.17 -11.72 -5.09
N THR A 334 29.33 -12.33 -6.22
CA THR A 334 29.21 -11.71 -7.55
C THR A 334 28.15 -12.48 -8.32
N THR A 335 27.19 -11.78 -8.91
CA THR A 335 26.17 -12.42 -9.75
C THR A 335 26.81 -12.95 -11.04
N GLN A 336 26.23 -13.99 -11.62
CA GLN A 336 26.71 -14.54 -12.90
C GLN A 336 26.63 -13.47 -14.00
N TRP A 337 25.59 -12.66 -14.01
CA TRP A 337 25.42 -11.54 -14.95
C TRP A 337 26.59 -10.55 -14.92
N ALA A 338 27.03 -10.14 -13.73
CA ALA A 338 28.17 -9.23 -13.58
C ALA A 338 29.48 -9.91 -13.94
N ALA A 339 29.68 -11.16 -13.54
CA ALA A 339 30.87 -11.96 -13.85
C ALA A 339 31.06 -12.13 -15.36
N ASP A 340 30.01 -12.41 -16.10
CA ASP A 340 30.04 -12.54 -17.58
C ASP A 340 30.45 -11.24 -18.26
N LYS A 341 30.25 -10.10 -17.63
CA LYS A 341 30.66 -8.78 -18.10
C LYS A 341 32.01 -8.31 -17.55
N GLY A 342 32.65 -9.13 -16.72
CA GLY A 342 33.92 -8.81 -16.07
C GLY A 342 33.80 -7.81 -14.92
N ALA A 343 32.60 -7.62 -14.37
CA ALA A 343 32.36 -6.85 -13.16
C ALA A 343 32.38 -7.77 -11.92
N LEU A 344 32.57 -7.18 -10.73
CA LEU A 344 32.75 -7.93 -9.49
C LEU A 344 31.99 -7.31 -8.33
N TYR A 345 31.56 -8.16 -7.38
CA TYR A 345 30.99 -7.79 -6.08
C TYR A 345 29.72 -6.97 -6.16
N ASP A 346 28.83 -7.34 -7.02
CA ASP A 346 27.55 -6.65 -7.25
C ASP A 346 26.39 -7.25 -6.46
N GLU A 347 26.51 -8.50 -5.95
CA GLU A 347 25.42 -9.18 -5.26
C GLU A 347 25.17 -8.61 -3.86
N VAL A 348 23.90 -8.39 -3.53
CA VAL A 348 23.45 -7.92 -2.21
C VAL A 348 22.24 -8.72 -1.75
N HIS A 349 22.09 -8.85 -0.43
CA HIS A 349 20.88 -9.34 0.22
C HIS A 349 20.20 -8.19 0.94
N ILE A 350 18.88 -8.10 0.83
CA ILE A 350 18.09 -7.04 1.46
C ILE A 350 17.00 -7.70 2.29
N ALA A 351 16.91 -7.31 3.56
CA ALA A 351 15.85 -7.69 4.48
C ALA A 351 15.01 -6.45 4.86
N VAL A 352 13.71 -6.55 4.70
CA VAL A 352 12.73 -5.58 5.22
C VAL A 352 12.12 -6.19 6.46
N ILE A 353 12.20 -5.49 7.56
CA ILE A 353 11.93 -6.00 8.91
C ILE A 353 10.87 -5.14 9.59
N ASP A 354 9.98 -5.78 10.33
CA ASP A 354 9.06 -5.15 11.29
C ASP A 354 9.79 -4.93 12.60
N GLU A 355 10.43 -3.76 12.78
CA GLU A 355 11.30 -3.51 13.93
C GLU A 355 10.52 -3.49 15.25
N ASP A 356 9.37 -2.82 15.27
CA ASP A 356 8.55 -2.61 16.46
C ASP A 356 7.38 -3.60 16.59
N GLY A 357 7.18 -4.49 15.63
CA GLY A 357 6.09 -5.47 15.62
C GLY A 357 4.71 -4.89 15.28
N GLU A 358 4.63 -3.70 14.72
CA GLU A 358 3.36 -3.05 14.37
C GLU A 358 2.63 -3.70 13.19
N TRP A 359 3.35 -4.45 12.35
CA TRP A 359 2.81 -5.15 11.19
C TRP A 359 2.38 -6.57 11.50
N THR A 360 3.24 -7.31 12.20
CA THR A 360 3.06 -8.74 12.44
C THR A 360 2.62 -9.05 13.86
N GLY A 361 2.87 -8.16 14.80
CA GLY A 361 2.74 -8.38 16.24
C GLY A 361 4.00 -8.97 16.88
N THR A 362 5.05 -9.22 16.10
CA THR A 362 6.32 -9.80 16.56
C THR A 362 7.47 -8.84 16.25
N LEU A 363 8.25 -8.48 17.27
CA LEU A 363 9.42 -7.61 17.13
C LEU A 363 10.47 -8.25 16.23
N ASN A 364 11.05 -7.46 15.32
CA ASN A 364 12.13 -7.85 14.41
C ASN A 364 11.78 -9.02 13.46
N GLU A 365 10.51 -9.19 13.12
CA GLU A 365 10.04 -10.18 12.13
C GLU A 365 10.41 -9.74 10.71
N GLY A 366 10.87 -10.70 9.87
CA GLY A 366 11.15 -10.45 8.45
C GLY A 366 9.86 -10.33 7.64
N LEU A 367 9.64 -9.17 7.03
CA LEU A 367 8.48 -8.93 6.15
C LEU A 367 8.76 -9.33 4.70
N GLU A 368 9.91 -8.92 4.17
CA GLU A 368 10.37 -9.24 2.82
C GLU A 368 11.86 -9.55 2.82
N LEU A 369 12.23 -10.60 2.08
CA LEU A 369 13.61 -11.04 1.92
C LEU A 369 13.97 -11.08 0.45
N TYR A 370 15.00 -10.36 0.07
CA TYR A 370 15.50 -10.31 -1.29
C TYR A 370 16.90 -10.90 -1.34
N THR A 371 17.03 -12.06 -1.99
CA THR A 371 18.29 -12.79 -2.15
C THR A 371 18.88 -12.53 -3.52
N GLY A 372 20.19 -12.38 -3.60
CA GLY A 372 20.91 -12.39 -4.87
C GLY A 372 20.60 -11.21 -5.79
N LEU A 373 20.16 -10.08 -5.25
CA LEU A 373 19.99 -8.87 -6.06
C LEU A 373 21.34 -8.29 -6.44
N SER A 374 21.39 -7.58 -7.58
CA SER A 374 22.58 -6.89 -8.05
C SER A 374 22.44 -5.37 -7.88
N VAL A 375 23.49 -4.71 -7.47
CA VAL A 375 23.56 -3.25 -7.47
C VAL A 375 23.97 -2.68 -8.85
N GLY A 376 24.26 -3.55 -9.82
CA GLY A 376 24.59 -3.17 -11.19
C GLY A 376 23.33 -2.95 -12.03
N LYS A 377 23.21 -1.75 -12.63
CA LYS A 377 22.06 -1.37 -13.45
C LYS A 377 21.85 -2.31 -14.65
N GLY A 378 20.62 -2.72 -14.86
CA GLY A 378 20.23 -3.59 -15.96
C GLY A 378 20.55 -5.07 -15.75
N SER A 379 21.00 -5.45 -14.56
CA SER A 379 21.27 -6.86 -14.20
C SER A 379 20.01 -7.72 -14.25
N LYS A 380 20.19 -8.99 -14.62
CA LYS A 380 19.13 -9.99 -14.75
C LYS A 380 19.53 -11.28 -14.07
N PHE A 381 18.55 -12.00 -13.58
CA PHE A 381 18.69 -13.41 -13.17
C PHE A 381 18.81 -14.33 -14.40
N GLU A 382 19.15 -15.57 -14.21
CA GLU A 382 19.26 -16.57 -15.29
C GLU A 382 17.95 -16.79 -16.05
N ASP A 383 16.81 -16.61 -15.40
CA ASP A 383 15.47 -16.67 -15.99
C ASP A 383 15.09 -15.42 -16.81
N GLY A 384 15.98 -14.42 -16.88
CA GLY A 384 15.78 -13.16 -17.58
C GLY A 384 15.01 -12.11 -16.78
N THR A 385 14.54 -12.41 -15.58
CA THR A 385 13.88 -11.43 -14.71
C THR A 385 14.89 -10.41 -14.18
N LYS A 386 14.40 -9.22 -13.82
CA LYS A 386 15.26 -8.13 -13.36
C LYS A 386 15.86 -8.44 -11.98
N ALA A 387 17.19 -8.44 -11.91
CA ALA A 387 17.97 -8.62 -10.69
C ALA A 387 18.49 -7.30 -10.11
N TYR A 388 18.37 -6.19 -10.85
CA TYR A 388 18.79 -4.86 -10.36
C TYR A 388 17.95 -4.48 -9.15
N TYR A 389 18.60 -4.15 -8.02
CA TYR A 389 17.93 -4.00 -6.73
C TYR A 389 16.89 -2.86 -6.71
N VAL A 390 17.14 -1.75 -7.42
CA VAL A 390 16.17 -0.65 -7.55
C VAL A 390 14.89 -1.13 -8.23
N ASP A 391 15.02 -1.80 -9.38
CA ASP A 391 13.87 -2.38 -10.10
C ASP A 391 13.13 -3.43 -9.24
N ALA A 392 13.88 -4.27 -8.51
CA ALA A 392 13.29 -5.33 -7.69
C ALA A 392 12.48 -4.75 -6.52
N ILE A 393 13.04 -3.82 -5.79
CA ILE A 393 12.37 -3.14 -4.66
C ILE A 393 11.14 -2.39 -5.15
N ASN A 394 11.30 -1.50 -6.14
CA ASN A 394 10.21 -0.64 -6.59
C ASN A 394 9.02 -1.41 -7.19
N ARG A 395 9.26 -2.58 -7.79
CA ARG A 395 8.19 -3.38 -8.41
C ARG A 395 7.60 -4.43 -7.50
N ARG A 396 8.37 -4.99 -6.56
CA ARG A 396 7.94 -6.14 -5.76
C ARG A 396 7.59 -5.79 -4.33
N SER A 397 8.25 -4.77 -3.73
CA SER A 397 8.02 -4.44 -2.33
C SER A 397 6.62 -3.86 -2.11
N LYS A 398 5.97 -4.36 -1.05
CA LYS A 398 4.72 -3.83 -0.52
C LYS A 398 4.94 -2.76 0.55
N TYR A 399 6.17 -2.63 1.06
CA TYR A 399 6.49 -1.85 2.25
C TYR A 399 7.40 -0.66 2.00
N ILE A 400 8.31 -0.75 0.99
CA ILE A 400 9.33 0.28 0.78
C ILE A 400 9.47 0.69 -0.69
N TRP A 401 9.97 1.90 -0.88
CA TRP A 401 10.54 2.42 -2.11
C TRP A 401 12.05 2.55 -1.98
N TRP A 402 12.78 2.38 -3.08
CA TRP A 402 14.13 2.90 -3.20
C TRP A 402 14.09 4.43 -3.18
N ALA A 403 15.05 5.08 -2.49
CA ALA A 403 15.14 6.53 -2.42
C ALA A 403 16.44 7.07 -2.99
N ASP A 404 17.57 6.42 -2.71
CA ASP A 404 18.88 6.80 -3.24
C ASP A 404 19.83 5.59 -3.20
N HIS A 405 20.93 5.70 -3.93
CA HIS A 405 22.03 4.78 -3.77
C HIS A 405 22.72 5.00 -2.42
N ASN A 406 23.23 3.92 -1.84
CA ASN A 406 23.91 4.01 -0.56
C ASN A 406 25.03 5.05 -0.63
N SER A 407 24.88 6.17 0.07
CA SER A 407 25.84 7.26 0.13
C SER A 407 27.20 6.84 0.73
N LYS A 408 27.20 5.75 1.51
CA LYS A 408 28.44 5.10 2.00
C LYS A 408 29.18 4.35 0.89
N GLY A 409 28.53 4.18 -0.26
CA GLY A 409 29.13 3.75 -1.51
C GLY A 409 29.71 4.88 -2.36
N ASP A 410 29.56 6.15 -1.95
CA ASP A 410 30.05 7.30 -2.69
C ASP A 410 31.57 7.34 -2.88
N ALA A 411 32.00 8.15 -3.84
CA ALA A 411 33.38 8.27 -4.23
C ALA A 411 34.32 8.43 -3.03
N TYR A 412 35.10 7.42 -2.78
CA TYR A 412 36.20 7.48 -1.83
C TYR A 412 37.46 7.88 -2.59
N THR A 413 38.02 9.02 -2.23
CA THR A 413 39.28 9.47 -2.81
C THR A 413 40.43 9.13 -1.87
N SER A 414 41.28 8.24 -2.30
CA SER A 414 42.55 7.93 -1.60
C SER A 414 43.72 8.45 -2.44
N GLY A 415 44.27 9.58 -2.04
CA GLY A 415 45.33 10.26 -2.78
C GLY A 415 44.83 10.70 -4.18
N THR A 416 45.43 10.17 -5.21
CA THR A 416 45.06 10.46 -6.61
C THR A 416 44.07 9.49 -7.21
N VAL A 417 43.67 8.45 -6.46
CA VAL A 417 42.72 7.40 -6.94
C VAL A 417 41.37 7.62 -6.32
N THR A 418 40.40 7.96 -7.15
CA THR A 418 39.00 8.07 -6.75
C THR A 418 38.32 6.71 -6.99
N TYR A 419 37.81 6.13 -5.93
CA TYR A 419 36.94 4.95 -5.99
C TYR A 419 35.52 5.47 -5.93
N SER A 420 34.84 5.52 -7.05
CA SER A 420 33.41 5.81 -7.08
C SER A 420 32.62 4.57 -6.62
N SER A 421 31.55 4.78 -5.88
CA SER A 421 30.51 3.78 -5.79
C SER A 421 30.06 3.44 -7.21
N ALA A 422 30.15 2.17 -7.56
CA ALA A 422 29.66 1.73 -8.85
C ALA A 422 28.17 1.35 -8.79
N TRP A 423 27.51 1.59 -7.65
CA TRP A 423 26.08 1.31 -7.52
C TRP A 423 25.30 2.11 -8.54
N GLY A 424 24.35 1.46 -9.23
CA GLY A 424 23.60 2.08 -10.31
C GLY A 424 24.34 2.16 -11.65
N THR A 425 25.64 1.78 -11.75
CA THR A 425 26.35 1.71 -13.02
C THR A 425 26.10 0.37 -13.73
N VAL A 426 26.22 0.37 -15.06
CA VAL A 426 26.07 -0.87 -15.84
C VAL A 426 27.31 -1.76 -15.62
N PRO A 427 27.14 -3.06 -15.37
CA PRO A 427 28.27 -4.00 -15.25
C PRO A 427 29.12 -4.03 -16.53
N ALA A 428 30.41 -3.82 -16.35
CA ALA A 428 31.40 -3.84 -17.43
C ALA A 428 32.76 -4.33 -16.88
N ALA A 429 33.66 -4.70 -17.77
CA ALA A 429 35.00 -5.14 -17.41
C ALA A 429 35.74 -4.09 -16.56
N GLY A 430 36.23 -4.51 -15.41
CA GLY A 430 36.95 -3.65 -14.46
C GLY A 430 36.06 -2.88 -13.49
N VAL A 431 34.74 -2.96 -13.61
CA VAL A 431 33.82 -2.38 -12.62
C VAL A 431 33.82 -3.25 -11.37
N VAL A 432 34.05 -2.63 -10.22
CA VAL A 432 34.04 -3.29 -8.91
C VAL A 432 33.02 -2.56 -8.03
N TYR A 433 31.91 -3.24 -7.72
CA TYR A 433 30.89 -2.72 -6.84
C TYR A 433 31.33 -2.89 -5.39
N ASN A 434 31.59 -1.80 -4.73
CA ASN A 434 31.97 -1.81 -3.31
C ASN A 434 30.89 -1.14 -2.49
N SER A 435 30.58 -1.68 -1.33
CA SER A 435 30.05 -0.87 -0.26
C SER A 435 31.24 -0.33 0.53
N ASN A 436 31.55 0.93 0.36
CA ASN A 436 32.62 1.58 1.13
C ASN A 436 32.09 1.93 2.52
N HIS A 437 32.08 0.97 3.41
CA HIS A 437 31.80 1.27 4.79
C HIS A 437 33.12 1.54 5.52
N SER A 438 33.23 2.71 6.18
CA SER A 438 34.44 3.14 6.93
C SER A 438 34.81 2.19 8.08
N ALA A 439 33.89 1.33 8.50
CA ALA A 439 34.11 0.34 9.55
C ALA A 439 34.40 -1.06 9.03
N GLY A 440 34.76 -1.24 7.76
CA GLY A 440 35.02 -2.57 7.19
C GLY A 440 33.81 -3.48 7.11
N SER A 441 32.63 -3.01 7.48
CA SER A 441 31.36 -3.69 7.36
C SER A 441 30.70 -3.32 6.05
N MET A 442 30.24 -4.31 5.31
CA MET A 442 29.45 -4.14 4.08
C MET A 442 27.96 -4.23 4.36
N ILE A 443 27.58 -4.05 5.61
CA ILE A 443 26.20 -4.01 6.08
C ILE A 443 25.75 -2.55 6.16
N ASN A 444 24.61 -2.25 5.58
CA ASN A 444 23.90 -1.00 5.79
C ASN A 444 22.53 -1.32 6.37
N THR A 445 22.30 -0.86 7.59
CA THR A 445 21.04 -1.08 8.30
C THR A 445 20.51 0.27 8.72
N GLY A 446 19.28 0.57 8.33
CA GLY A 446 18.60 1.80 8.67
C GLY A 446 17.15 1.55 9.09
N SER A 447 16.80 1.99 10.32
CA SER A 447 15.41 2.12 10.73
C SER A 447 14.77 3.30 10.00
N LEU A 448 13.56 3.14 9.51
CA LEU A 448 12.83 4.23 8.90
C LEU A 448 12.22 5.10 9.99
N SER A 449 12.21 6.40 9.80
CA SER A 449 11.68 7.35 10.78
C SER A 449 11.14 8.62 10.10
N GLY A 450 10.45 9.47 10.87
CA GLY A 450 9.87 10.70 10.35
C GLY A 450 8.57 10.51 9.58
N GLY A 451 8.04 9.30 9.51
CA GLY A 451 6.71 9.02 8.98
C GLY A 451 5.63 9.58 9.90
N VAL A 452 4.69 10.31 9.34
CA VAL A 452 3.57 10.90 10.07
C VAL A 452 2.28 10.77 9.28
N ASP A 453 1.17 10.55 9.98
CA ASP A 453 -0.16 10.49 9.37
C ASP A 453 -0.66 11.87 8.96
N GLY A 454 -0.01 12.92 9.44
CA GLY A 454 -0.45 14.30 9.37
C GLY A 454 -1.40 14.63 10.53
N SER A 455 -1.92 15.86 10.55
CA SER A 455 -3.08 16.19 11.38
C SER A 455 -4.31 15.42 10.91
N ASP A 456 -5.35 15.33 11.74
CA ASP A 456 -6.61 14.67 11.38
C ASP A 456 -7.05 15.04 9.96
N THR A 457 -7.55 14.05 9.23
CA THR A 457 -8.00 14.22 7.87
C THR A 457 -9.18 15.21 7.85
N THR A 458 -8.96 16.40 7.31
CA THR A 458 -9.97 17.47 7.25
C THR A 458 -11.04 17.16 6.19
N ASP A 459 -12.18 17.85 6.27
CA ASP A 459 -13.23 17.76 5.24
C ASP A 459 -12.69 18.04 3.83
N ALA A 460 -11.77 19.01 3.69
CA ALA A 460 -11.14 19.31 2.40
C ALA A 460 -10.32 18.12 1.86
N ASN A 461 -9.64 17.35 2.72
CA ASN A 461 -8.91 16.16 2.31
C ASN A 461 -9.88 15.03 1.90
N LYS A 462 -10.99 14.84 2.64
CA LYS A 462 -12.05 13.88 2.30
C LYS A 462 -12.67 14.24 0.94
N ILE A 463 -13.05 15.50 0.74
CA ILE A 463 -13.58 16.00 -0.54
C ILE A 463 -12.60 15.74 -1.69
N THR A 464 -11.30 16.06 -1.50
CA THR A 464 -10.26 15.79 -2.52
C THR A 464 -10.20 14.32 -2.89
N ALA A 465 -10.34 13.43 -1.91
CA ALA A 465 -10.34 11.98 -2.15
C ALA A 465 -11.62 11.52 -2.86
N TYR A 466 -12.80 12.01 -2.48
CA TYR A 466 -14.07 11.70 -3.16
C TYR A 466 -14.11 12.22 -4.60
N ARG A 467 -13.47 13.36 -4.89
CA ARG A 467 -13.38 13.91 -6.24
C ARG A 467 -12.61 13.02 -7.22
N LYS A 468 -11.86 12.01 -6.74
CA LYS A 468 -11.30 10.97 -7.61
C LYS A 468 -12.38 10.13 -8.31
N PHE A 469 -13.59 10.13 -7.81
CA PHE A 469 -14.75 9.52 -8.43
C PHE A 469 -15.52 10.45 -9.39
N GLU A 470 -15.06 11.68 -9.65
CA GLU A 470 -15.80 12.65 -10.46
C GLU A 470 -15.96 12.21 -11.92
N ASN A 471 -14.94 11.58 -12.48
CA ASN A 471 -14.98 11.11 -13.86
C ASN A 471 -15.71 9.75 -13.97
N ALA A 472 -16.92 9.77 -14.52
CA ALA A 472 -17.73 8.58 -14.75
C ALA A 472 -17.18 7.66 -15.84
N GLU A 473 -16.26 8.13 -16.69
CA GLU A 473 -15.64 7.31 -17.74
C GLU A 473 -14.46 6.49 -17.21
N GLU A 474 -13.82 6.94 -16.13
CA GLU A 474 -12.70 6.22 -15.49
C GLU A 474 -13.20 5.22 -14.44
N HIS A 475 -14.23 5.61 -13.67
CA HIS A 475 -14.72 4.81 -12.55
C HIS A 475 -16.23 4.64 -12.58
N GLU A 476 -16.67 3.44 -12.89
CA GLU A 476 -18.08 3.06 -12.83
C GLU A 476 -18.50 2.81 -11.38
N ILE A 477 -19.16 3.78 -10.73
CA ILE A 477 -19.76 3.59 -9.41
C ILE A 477 -21.28 3.88 -9.47
N GLY A 478 -22.06 3.10 -8.73
CA GLY A 478 -23.51 3.32 -8.60
C GLY A 478 -23.92 3.77 -7.20
N LEU A 479 -23.07 3.54 -6.21
CA LEU A 479 -23.32 3.81 -4.79
C LEU A 479 -22.11 4.58 -4.23
N LEU A 480 -22.36 5.73 -3.60
CA LEU A 480 -21.30 6.53 -2.96
C LEU A 480 -21.55 6.56 -1.45
N VAL A 481 -20.61 6.02 -0.68
CA VAL A 481 -20.74 5.86 0.78
C VAL A 481 -20.08 7.03 1.49
N GLY A 482 -20.84 7.74 2.33
CA GLY A 482 -20.37 8.96 3.00
C GLY A 482 -19.51 8.76 4.24
N CYS A 483 -19.46 7.56 4.82
CA CYS A 483 -18.80 7.30 6.11
C CYS A 483 -19.29 8.26 7.21
N ASP A 484 -18.37 8.95 7.87
CA ASP A 484 -18.58 10.00 8.86
C ASP A 484 -18.60 11.39 8.22
N ALA A 485 -19.31 11.55 7.11
CA ALA A 485 -19.39 12.83 6.42
C ALA A 485 -20.02 13.92 7.30
N SER A 486 -19.31 15.04 7.48
CA SER A 486 -19.92 16.28 7.98
C SER A 486 -20.94 16.82 6.99
N ALA A 487 -21.76 17.79 7.39
CA ALA A 487 -22.69 18.45 6.48
C ALA A 487 -21.99 19.01 5.23
N THR A 488 -20.76 19.51 5.35
CA THR A 488 -19.96 20.05 4.25
C THR A 488 -19.56 18.96 3.25
N VAL A 489 -19.05 17.83 3.74
CA VAL A 489 -18.69 16.70 2.89
C VAL A 489 -19.93 16.09 2.25
N ALA A 490 -21.02 15.94 3.01
CA ALA A 490 -22.28 15.40 2.52
C ALA A 490 -22.87 16.24 1.37
N LEU A 491 -22.80 17.56 1.46
CA LEU A 491 -23.22 18.46 0.36
C LEU A 491 -22.36 18.28 -0.90
N ASP A 492 -21.05 18.11 -0.75
CA ASP A 492 -20.15 17.85 -1.87
C ASP A 492 -20.46 16.51 -2.54
N LEU A 493 -20.73 15.46 -1.74
CA LEU A 493 -21.13 14.15 -2.25
C LEU A 493 -22.45 14.18 -3.03
N ILE A 494 -23.43 14.95 -2.53
CA ILE A 494 -24.71 15.18 -3.22
C ILE A 494 -24.44 15.86 -4.56
N SER A 495 -23.66 16.95 -4.57
CA SER A 495 -23.28 17.68 -5.78
C SER A 495 -22.55 16.81 -6.79
N LEU A 496 -21.66 15.94 -6.31
CA LEU A 496 -20.94 14.98 -7.14
C LEU A 496 -21.92 14.00 -7.82
N CYS A 497 -22.86 13.43 -7.08
CA CYS A 497 -23.88 12.53 -7.63
C CYS A 497 -24.83 13.25 -8.59
N GLU A 498 -25.20 14.51 -8.34
CA GLU A 498 -26.02 15.32 -9.24
C GLU A 498 -25.31 15.68 -10.54
N THR A 499 -23.98 15.86 -10.49
CA THR A 499 -23.15 16.09 -11.68
C THR A 499 -23.01 14.82 -12.50
N ARG A 500 -22.68 13.70 -11.86
CA ARG A 500 -22.52 12.40 -12.51
C ARG A 500 -23.82 11.82 -13.05
N LYS A 501 -24.91 11.92 -12.27
CA LYS A 501 -26.26 11.36 -12.55
C LYS A 501 -26.35 9.82 -12.60
N ASP A 502 -25.25 9.11 -12.39
CA ASP A 502 -25.16 7.65 -12.49
C ASP A 502 -24.95 6.95 -11.13
N CYS A 503 -24.93 7.70 -10.04
CA CYS A 503 -24.76 7.17 -8.67
C CYS A 503 -25.66 7.87 -7.65
N VAL A 504 -25.76 7.28 -6.46
CA VAL A 504 -26.54 7.82 -5.32
C VAL A 504 -25.63 7.87 -4.09
N ALA A 505 -25.64 8.99 -3.36
CA ALA A 505 -24.94 9.16 -2.10
C ALA A 505 -25.74 8.57 -0.94
N PHE A 506 -25.10 7.73 -0.12
CA PHE A 506 -25.63 7.15 1.12
C PHE A 506 -24.98 7.85 2.31
N LEU A 507 -25.78 8.47 3.14
CA LEU A 507 -25.36 9.36 4.22
C LEU A 507 -25.96 8.91 5.55
N SER A 508 -25.23 9.17 6.63
CA SER A 508 -25.70 9.07 8.02
C SER A 508 -25.53 10.43 8.71
N PRO A 509 -26.31 10.77 9.75
CA PRO A 509 -26.07 11.96 10.56
C PRO A 509 -24.71 11.88 11.28
N GLU A 510 -24.24 12.98 11.84
CA GLU A 510 -23.01 13.00 12.61
C GLU A 510 -23.13 12.14 13.88
N GLN A 511 -22.01 11.62 14.37
CA GLN A 511 -22.01 10.74 15.55
C GLN A 511 -22.64 11.45 16.77
N SER A 512 -22.35 12.73 16.95
CA SER A 512 -22.86 13.55 18.05
C SER A 512 -24.39 13.69 18.06
N ASP A 513 -25.04 13.58 16.91
CA ASP A 513 -26.49 13.71 16.78
C ASP A 513 -27.24 12.57 17.46
N VAL A 514 -26.63 11.38 17.48
CA VAL A 514 -27.28 10.14 17.92
C VAL A 514 -26.59 9.42 19.08
N VAL A 515 -25.31 9.70 19.33
CA VAL A 515 -24.55 9.07 20.41
C VAL A 515 -24.44 10.04 21.58
N ASN A 516 -24.89 9.61 22.76
CA ASN A 516 -24.95 10.42 23.99
C ASN A 516 -25.85 11.67 23.92
N ASN A 517 -26.84 11.70 23.01
CA ASN A 517 -27.79 12.80 22.83
C ASN A 517 -29.22 12.38 23.26
N VAL A 518 -29.34 11.80 24.46
CA VAL A 518 -30.57 11.16 24.93
C VAL A 518 -31.79 12.11 24.91
N GLY A 519 -32.79 11.76 24.09
CA GLY A 519 -34.06 12.50 23.94
C GLY A 519 -33.99 13.65 22.93
N GLY A 520 -32.84 13.98 22.36
CA GLY A 520 -32.64 14.97 21.32
C GLY A 520 -32.28 14.40 19.95
N GLU A 521 -32.15 13.07 19.85
CA GLU A 521 -31.60 12.40 18.64
C GLU A 521 -32.44 12.71 17.38
N ALA A 522 -33.77 12.58 17.48
CA ALA A 522 -34.64 12.77 16.33
C ALA A 522 -34.57 14.23 15.79
N ASP A 523 -34.55 15.22 16.69
CA ASP A 523 -34.45 16.62 16.31
C ASP A 523 -33.07 16.93 15.71
N ALA A 524 -31.98 16.44 16.30
CA ALA A 524 -30.63 16.64 15.78
C ALA A 524 -30.46 16.04 14.37
N VAL A 525 -30.98 14.83 14.13
CA VAL A 525 -30.97 14.20 12.80
C VAL A 525 -31.79 14.99 11.79
N ILE A 526 -32.91 15.58 12.19
CA ILE A 526 -33.72 16.47 11.34
C ILE A 526 -32.97 17.78 11.05
N ASP A 527 -32.27 18.34 12.03
CA ASP A 527 -31.43 19.52 11.84
C ASP A 527 -30.27 19.25 10.88
N PHE A 528 -29.59 18.13 11.01
CA PHE A 528 -28.58 17.67 10.04
C PHE A 528 -29.20 17.59 8.63
N ARG A 529 -30.37 16.94 8.49
CA ARG A 529 -31.11 16.84 7.22
C ARG A 529 -31.39 18.20 6.60
N ASN A 530 -31.77 19.20 7.40
CA ASN A 530 -32.11 20.52 6.93
C ASN A 530 -30.93 21.25 6.29
N ASN A 531 -29.71 20.92 6.69
CA ASN A 531 -28.48 21.46 6.10
C ASN A 531 -28.12 20.85 4.72
N LEU A 532 -28.72 19.70 4.34
CA LEU A 532 -28.30 18.95 3.13
C LEU A 532 -29.04 19.36 1.83
N GLY A 533 -30.05 20.21 1.91
CA GLY A 533 -30.85 20.59 0.74
C GLY A 533 -31.78 19.45 0.26
N SER A 534 -32.26 19.56 -0.98
CA SER A 534 -33.24 18.65 -1.57
C SER A 534 -32.66 17.98 -2.82
N SER A 535 -32.45 16.67 -2.80
CA SER A 535 -31.89 15.92 -3.92
C SER A 535 -32.51 14.52 -4.02
N SER A 536 -32.73 14.03 -5.24
CA SER A 536 -33.11 12.64 -5.48
C SER A 536 -31.91 11.71 -5.56
N TYR A 537 -30.69 12.24 -5.60
CA TYR A 537 -29.44 11.48 -5.68
C TYR A 537 -28.79 11.23 -4.32
N ALA A 538 -29.55 11.43 -3.24
CA ALA A 538 -29.05 11.17 -1.90
C ALA A 538 -30.07 10.41 -1.06
N PHE A 539 -29.56 9.58 -0.15
CA PHE A 539 -30.29 8.76 0.80
C PHE A 539 -29.71 8.97 2.19
N LEU A 540 -30.52 9.33 3.16
CA LEU A 540 -30.12 9.57 4.54
C LEU A 540 -30.80 8.59 5.47
N ASP A 541 -30.01 7.91 6.30
CA ASP A 541 -30.49 7.04 7.38
C ASP A 541 -30.60 7.78 8.73
N SER A 542 -31.04 7.08 9.77
CA SER A 542 -31.30 7.65 11.08
C SER A 542 -30.13 7.54 12.07
N GLY A 543 -28.95 7.01 11.65
CA GLY A 543 -27.87 7.05 12.61
C GLY A 543 -26.79 5.97 12.53
N TRP A 544 -26.33 5.53 13.69
CA TRP A 544 -25.15 4.73 13.90
C TRP A 544 -25.50 3.39 14.57
N LYS A 545 -24.63 2.41 14.43
CA LYS A 545 -24.69 1.13 15.13
C LYS A 545 -23.48 0.95 16.03
N TYR A 546 -23.62 0.13 17.07
CA TYR A 546 -22.54 -0.30 17.96
C TYR A 546 -22.15 -1.71 17.56
N GLN A 547 -20.88 -1.90 17.14
CA GLN A 547 -20.35 -3.19 16.72
C GLN A 547 -19.00 -3.50 17.36
N TYR A 548 -18.61 -4.77 17.36
CA TYR A 548 -17.33 -5.24 17.88
C TYR A 548 -16.21 -5.07 16.86
N ASP A 549 -15.13 -4.43 17.29
CA ASP A 549 -13.86 -4.31 16.56
C ASP A 549 -12.97 -5.49 16.96
N ARG A 550 -12.91 -6.48 16.10
CA ARG A 550 -12.14 -7.72 16.33
C ARG A 550 -10.62 -7.54 16.25
N TYR A 551 -10.15 -6.44 15.69
CA TYR A 551 -8.71 -6.15 15.55
C TYR A 551 -8.12 -5.53 16.81
N ASN A 552 -8.93 -4.76 17.55
CA ASN A 552 -8.50 -4.02 18.74
C ASN A 552 -9.18 -4.50 20.03
N ASP A 553 -10.05 -5.53 19.96
CA ASP A 553 -10.83 -6.08 21.09
C ASP A 553 -11.65 -5.00 21.84
N VAL A 554 -12.31 -4.13 21.09
CA VAL A 554 -13.15 -3.05 21.65
C VAL A 554 -14.46 -2.93 20.86
N PHE A 555 -15.44 -2.27 21.45
CA PHE A 555 -16.68 -1.93 20.75
C PHE A 555 -16.62 -0.49 20.23
N ARG A 556 -17.14 -0.28 19.02
CA ARG A 556 -17.12 1.03 18.36
C ARG A 556 -18.47 1.40 17.75
N TYR A 557 -18.74 2.70 17.68
CA TYR A 557 -19.87 3.23 16.93
C TYR A 557 -19.47 3.46 15.46
N ILE A 558 -20.26 2.90 14.54
CA ILE A 558 -20.02 2.98 13.08
C ILE A 558 -21.28 3.50 12.40
N PRO A 559 -21.19 4.41 11.43
CA PRO A 559 -22.34 4.89 10.66
C PRO A 559 -22.94 3.77 9.81
N MET A 560 -24.25 3.79 9.59
CA MET A 560 -24.96 2.72 8.90
C MET A 560 -25.03 2.90 7.38
N ASN A 561 -24.60 4.04 6.83
CA ASN A 561 -24.69 4.33 5.40
C ASN A 561 -24.03 3.25 4.51
N ALA A 562 -22.91 2.69 4.95
CA ALA A 562 -22.22 1.62 4.23
C ALA A 562 -23.01 0.30 4.24
N ASP A 563 -23.64 -0.06 5.36
CA ASP A 563 -24.54 -1.21 5.44
C ASP A 563 -25.75 -1.04 4.51
N ILE A 564 -26.32 0.17 4.48
CA ILE A 564 -27.50 0.47 3.67
C ILE A 564 -27.15 0.44 2.18
N ALA A 565 -26.00 1.01 1.80
CA ALA A 565 -25.46 0.87 0.45
C ALA A 565 -25.25 -0.62 0.11
N GLY A 566 -24.71 -1.41 1.05
CA GLY A 566 -24.52 -2.84 0.91
C GLY A 566 -25.82 -3.63 0.74
N VAL A 567 -26.83 -3.35 1.58
CA VAL A 567 -28.18 -3.93 1.46
C VAL A 567 -28.81 -3.57 0.11
N THR A 568 -28.56 -2.35 -0.38
CA THR A 568 -29.04 -1.89 -1.68
C THR A 568 -28.34 -2.64 -2.81
N ALA A 569 -27.03 -2.86 -2.75
CA ALA A 569 -26.25 -3.67 -3.68
C ALA A 569 -26.72 -5.15 -3.68
N ALA A 570 -26.91 -5.74 -2.49
CA ALA A 570 -27.40 -7.10 -2.34
C ALA A 570 -28.83 -7.26 -2.87
N THR A 571 -29.67 -6.24 -2.76
CA THR A 571 -31.02 -6.24 -3.32
C THR A 571 -30.97 -6.30 -4.86
N GLU A 572 -30.09 -5.52 -5.49
CA GLU A 572 -29.88 -5.58 -6.93
C GLU A 572 -29.33 -6.93 -7.37
N ALA A 573 -28.34 -7.48 -6.67
CA ALA A 573 -27.72 -8.76 -7.01
C ALA A 573 -28.71 -9.95 -6.92
N ASN A 574 -29.65 -9.92 -5.95
CA ASN A 574 -30.59 -11.01 -5.72
C ASN A 574 -31.93 -10.85 -6.46
N ARG A 575 -32.27 -9.63 -6.85
CA ARG A 575 -33.49 -9.27 -7.55
C ARG A 575 -33.17 -8.30 -8.67
N ASP A 576 -33.42 -7.02 -8.47
CA ASP A 576 -33.11 -5.94 -9.41
C ASP A 576 -33.04 -4.60 -8.64
N ALA A 577 -32.43 -3.59 -9.24
CA ALA A 577 -32.24 -2.28 -8.61
C ALA A 577 -33.53 -1.51 -8.32
N TRP A 578 -34.62 -1.84 -9.01
CA TRP A 578 -35.93 -1.21 -8.80
C TRP A 578 -36.76 -1.81 -7.68
N PHE A 579 -36.22 -2.80 -6.96
CA PHE A 579 -36.84 -3.26 -5.72
C PHE A 579 -36.37 -2.39 -4.55
N SER A 580 -37.32 -2.06 -3.64
CA SER A 580 -36.97 -1.33 -2.42
C SER A 580 -36.02 -2.16 -1.54
N PRO A 581 -34.89 -1.59 -1.08
CA PRO A 581 -33.98 -2.28 -0.17
C PRO A 581 -34.52 -2.39 1.27
N ALA A 582 -35.59 -1.68 1.59
CA ALA A 582 -36.18 -1.62 2.92
C ALA A 582 -37.09 -2.83 3.22
N GLY A 583 -37.36 -3.00 4.50
CA GLY A 583 -38.33 -3.98 5.01
C GLY A 583 -37.72 -5.26 5.54
N PHE A 584 -38.56 -6.12 6.15
CA PHE A 584 -38.14 -7.30 6.88
C PHE A 584 -37.48 -8.40 6.01
N THR A 585 -37.74 -8.38 4.71
CA THR A 585 -37.20 -9.41 3.80
C THR A 585 -35.80 -9.07 3.31
N ARG A 586 -35.49 -7.79 3.08
CA ARG A 586 -34.26 -7.34 2.44
C ARG A 586 -33.45 -6.37 3.30
N GLY A 587 -34.11 -5.57 4.15
CA GLY A 587 -33.49 -4.45 4.89
C GLY A 587 -32.71 -4.82 6.15
N ASN A 588 -32.32 -6.08 6.33
CA ASN A 588 -31.61 -6.52 7.54
C ASN A 588 -30.17 -5.99 7.59
N ILE A 589 -29.82 -5.30 8.68
CA ILE A 589 -28.48 -4.77 8.95
C ILE A 589 -27.69 -5.78 9.76
N ARG A 590 -26.48 -6.09 9.33
CA ARG A 590 -25.58 -7.08 9.98
C ARG A 590 -24.71 -6.46 11.06
N ASN A 591 -24.16 -7.29 11.94
CA ASN A 591 -23.19 -6.91 12.98
C ASN A 591 -23.66 -5.75 13.88
N VAL A 592 -24.90 -5.77 14.32
CA VAL A 592 -25.46 -4.79 15.25
C VAL A 592 -25.54 -5.38 16.63
N VAL A 593 -24.76 -4.87 17.58
CA VAL A 593 -24.86 -5.18 19.00
C VAL A 593 -26.01 -4.39 19.63
N LYS A 594 -26.06 -3.10 19.36
CA LYS A 594 -27.15 -2.19 19.74
C LYS A 594 -27.20 -0.97 18.83
N LEU A 595 -28.32 -0.29 18.78
CA LEU A 595 -28.44 1.05 18.22
C LEU A 595 -28.31 2.06 19.36
N PRO A 596 -27.49 3.14 19.23
CA PRO A 596 -27.51 4.26 20.18
C PRO A 596 -28.86 4.98 20.17
N PHE A 597 -29.46 5.13 19.01
CA PHE A 597 -30.79 5.66 18.78
C PHE A 597 -31.68 4.62 18.11
N ASN A 598 -32.69 4.11 18.83
CA ASN A 598 -33.71 3.20 18.29
C ASN A 598 -35.06 3.93 18.27
N PRO A 599 -35.45 4.56 17.14
CA PRO A 599 -36.57 5.48 17.10
C PRO A 599 -37.91 4.80 17.38
N LYS A 600 -38.72 5.40 18.29
CA LYS A 600 -40.10 5.01 18.59
C LYS A 600 -41.02 5.38 17.43
N LYS A 601 -42.29 4.94 17.47
CA LYS A 601 -43.24 5.18 16.37
C LYS A 601 -43.37 6.66 16.02
N SER A 602 -43.54 7.55 17.04
CA SER A 602 -43.66 8.99 16.83
C SER A 602 -42.43 9.63 16.22
N GLU A 603 -41.23 9.19 16.65
CA GLU A 603 -39.94 9.65 16.12
C GLU A 603 -39.76 9.15 14.69
N ARG A 604 -40.09 7.88 14.40
CA ARG A 604 -40.08 7.35 13.03
C ARG A 604 -40.99 8.13 12.09
N ASP A 605 -42.19 8.49 12.56
CA ASP A 605 -43.13 9.30 11.76
C ASP A 605 -42.56 10.69 11.47
N ALA A 606 -41.90 11.34 12.43
CA ALA A 606 -41.21 12.60 12.28
C ALA A 606 -40.03 12.53 11.32
N LEU A 607 -39.15 11.56 11.47
CA LEU A 607 -38.00 11.32 10.62
C LEU A 607 -38.45 11.03 9.17
N TYR A 608 -39.39 10.11 9.00
CA TYR A 608 -39.87 9.74 7.66
C TYR A 608 -40.60 10.85 6.94
N LYS A 609 -41.29 11.74 7.68
CA LYS A 609 -41.90 12.94 7.11
C LYS A 609 -40.85 13.88 6.50
N ASN A 610 -39.69 14.00 7.13
CA ASN A 610 -38.57 14.82 6.68
C ASN A 610 -37.65 14.14 5.65
N GLY A 611 -38.00 12.93 5.14
CA GLY A 611 -37.22 12.24 4.13
C GLY A 611 -36.04 11.44 4.69
N ILE A 612 -36.00 11.23 6.01
CA ILE A 612 -35.01 10.41 6.69
C ILE A 612 -35.54 8.98 6.82
N ASN A 613 -34.70 7.99 6.60
CA ASN A 613 -35.07 6.58 6.61
C ASN A 613 -34.71 5.93 7.95
N PRO A 614 -35.70 5.61 8.79
CA PRO A 614 -35.43 5.03 10.10
C PRO A 614 -34.81 3.66 10.00
N VAL A 615 -33.80 3.40 10.79
CA VAL A 615 -33.29 2.05 11.09
C VAL A 615 -33.72 1.70 12.50
N THR A 616 -34.41 0.58 12.65
CA THR A 616 -35.05 0.20 13.93
C THR A 616 -34.83 -1.27 14.23
N THR A 617 -34.62 -1.58 15.49
CA THR A 617 -34.59 -2.97 15.97
C THR A 617 -35.98 -3.40 16.36
N PHE A 618 -36.52 -4.43 15.70
CA PHE A 618 -37.79 -5.06 16.00
C PHE A 618 -37.59 -6.37 16.75
N MET A 619 -38.44 -6.64 17.71
CA MET A 619 -38.42 -7.91 18.44
C MET A 619 -38.71 -9.07 17.49
N GLY A 620 -37.78 -10.02 17.42
CA GLY A 620 -37.90 -11.20 16.56
C GLY A 620 -37.50 -11.01 15.10
N ALA A 621 -37.24 -9.77 14.65
CA ALA A 621 -36.83 -9.48 13.27
C ALA A 621 -35.43 -8.84 13.15
N GLY A 622 -34.81 -8.48 14.28
CA GLY A 622 -33.49 -7.83 14.28
C GLY A 622 -33.55 -6.35 13.89
N THR A 623 -32.41 -5.81 13.50
CA THR A 623 -32.27 -4.41 13.06
C THR A 623 -32.54 -4.32 11.56
N VAL A 624 -33.46 -3.45 11.18
CA VAL A 624 -33.98 -3.37 9.82
C VAL A 624 -34.05 -1.93 9.35
N LEU A 625 -33.67 -1.69 8.09
CA LEU A 625 -33.95 -0.45 7.37
C LEU A 625 -35.48 -0.37 7.11
N PHE A 626 -36.13 0.68 7.64
CA PHE A 626 -37.57 0.82 7.60
C PHE A 626 -38.04 2.11 6.87
N GLY A 627 -37.39 2.41 5.75
CA GLY A 627 -37.69 3.54 4.89
C GLY A 627 -36.94 3.47 3.57
N ASP A 628 -37.50 4.09 2.53
CA ASP A 628 -36.97 4.05 1.16
C ASP A 628 -37.05 5.40 0.44
N LYS A 629 -37.08 6.50 1.19
CA LYS A 629 -37.12 7.86 0.66
C LYS A 629 -35.76 8.39 0.26
N THR A 630 -35.69 9.12 -0.85
CA THR A 630 -34.59 10.02 -1.18
C THR A 630 -34.71 11.34 -0.41
N LEU A 631 -33.69 12.19 -0.45
CA LEU A 631 -33.74 13.53 0.15
C LEU A 631 -34.59 14.53 -0.66
N LEU A 632 -35.33 14.10 -1.68
CA LEU A 632 -36.19 14.98 -2.47
C LEU A 632 -37.39 15.45 -1.65
N ALA A 633 -37.48 16.75 -1.43
CA ALA A 633 -38.53 17.37 -0.63
C ALA A 633 -39.88 17.48 -1.37
N LYS A 634 -39.86 17.61 -2.71
CA LYS A 634 -41.05 17.71 -3.53
C LYS A 634 -41.65 16.34 -3.82
N PRO A 635 -42.98 16.16 -3.73
CA PRO A 635 -43.60 14.93 -4.18
C PRO A 635 -43.29 14.65 -5.68
N SER A 636 -42.66 13.57 -5.96
CA SER A 636 -42.24 13.14 -7.30
C SER A 636 -42.17 11.63 -7.38
N ALA A 637 -42.03 11.07 -8.56
CA ALA A 637 -41.68 9.66 -8.73
C ALA A 637 -40.28 9.37 -8.13
N PHE A 638 -39.37 10.34 -8.17
CA PHE A 638 -37.99 10.21 -7.70
C PHE A 638 -37.83 10.43 -6.16
N ASP A 639 -38.93 10.57 -5.41
CA ASP A 639 -38.87 10.63 -3.95
C ASP A 639 -38.57 9.24 -3.32
N ARG A 640 -38.45 8.20 -4.13
CA ARG A 640 -38.14 6.82 -3.73
C ARG A 640 -36.84 6.34 -4.35
N ILE A 641 -36.01 5.69 -3.53
CA ILE A 641 -34.71 5.19 -3.96
C ILE A 641 -34.82 4.13 -5.07
N ASN A 642 -35.80 3.25 -5.00
CA ASN A 642 -36.02 2.22 -5.99
C ASN A 642 -36.31 2.78 -7.38
N ILE A 643 -37.12 3.86 -7.48
CA ILE A 643 -37.41 4.52 -8.74
C ILE A 643 -36.19 5.30 -9.24
N ARG A 644 -35.48 6.01 -8.36
CA ARG A 644 -34.23 6.71 -8.76
C ARG A 644 -33.22 5.73 -9.34
N ARG A 645 -33.02 4.59 -8.71
CA ARG A 645 -32.11 3.56 -9.19
C ARG A 645 -32.57 2.89 -10.49
N LEU A 646 -33.88 2.66 -10.64
CA LEU A 646 -34.46 2.21 -11.91
C LEU A 646 -34.03 3.11 -13.07
N PHE A 647 -34.22 4.45 -12.89
CA PHE A 647 -33.87 5.40 -13.93
C PHE A 647 -32.37 5.46 -14.18
N ILE A 648 -31.52 5.43 -13.15
CA ILE A 648 -30.06 5.40 -13.30
C ILE A 648 -29.64 4.20 -14.17
N ILE A 649 -30.18 3.01 -13.93
CA ILE A 649 -29.84 1.81 -14.73
C ILE A 649 -30.36 1.93 -16.15
N MET A 650 -31.59 2.38 -16.33
CA MET A 650 -32.13 2.57 -17.68
C MET A 650 -31.36 3.62 -18.47
N GLU A 651 -31.08 4.76 -17.86
CA GLU A 651 -30.32 5.86 -18.48
C GLU A 651 -28.92 5.38 -18.85
N LYS A 652 -28.23 4.68 -17.95
CA LYS A 652 -26.89 4.15 -18.16
C LYS A 652 -26.84 3.07 -19.25
N ALA A 653 -27.80 2.16 -19.27
CA ALA A 653 -27.91 1.09 -20.26
C ALA A 653 -28.19 1.64 -21.66
N ILE A 654 -29.17 2.54 -21.76
CA ILE A 654 -29.54 3.15 -23.04
C ILE A 654 -28.45 4.07 -23.55
N ALA A 655 -27.81 4.87 -22.65
CA ALA A 655 -26.68 5.74 -23.03
C ALA A 655 -25.49 4.93 -23.56
N ARG A 656 -25.18 3.77 -22.95
CA ARG A 656 -24.11 2.87 -23.45
C ARG A 656 -24.43 2.35 -24.85
N PHE A 657 -25.67 1.96 -25.09
CA PHE A 657 -26.11 1.57 -26.43
C PHE A 657 -26.09 2.75 -27.42
N ALA A 658 -26.61 3.93 -27.00
CA ALA A 658 -26.66 5.12 -27.85
C ALA A 658 -25.27 5.60 -28.34
N ARG A 659 -24.18 5.30 -27.59
CA ARG A 659 -22.81 5.57 -28.04
C ARG A 659 -22.45 4.87 -29.35
N SER A 660 -23.05 3.73 -29.65
CA SER A 660 -22.83 3.03 -30.92
C SER A 660 -23.49 3.71 -32.12
N GLN A 661 -24.41 4.64 -31.88
CA GLN A 661 -25.07 5.44 -32.92
C GLN A 661 -24.33 6.77 -33.19
N LEU A 662 -23.31 7.10 -32.44
CA LEU A 662 -22.51 8.30 -32.69
C LEU A 662 -21.79 8.18 -34.02
N PHE A 663 -21.80 9.27 -34.80
CA PHE A 663 -21.24 9.38 -36.15
C PHE A 663 -22.02 8.65 -37.26
N GLU A 664 -23.17 8.02 -36.94
CA GLU A 664 -24.11 7.50 -37.94
C GLU A 664 -25.02 8.62 -38.47
N PHE A 665 -25.66 8.39 -39.62
CA PHE A 665 -26.60 9.36 -40.17
C PHE A 665 -27.94 9.34 -39.43
N ASN A 666 -28.51 10.52 -39.16
CA ASN A 666 -29.88 10.62 -38.59
C ASN A 666 -30.92 10.40 -39.69
N ASP A 667 -31.11 9.16 -40.09
CA ASP A 667 -32.12 8.72 -41.06
C ASP A 667 -33.19 7.82 -40.43
N ALA A 668 -34.20 7.48 -41.19
CA ALA A 668 -35.29 6.65 -40.71
C ALA A 668 -34.82 5.24 -40.31
N PHE A 669 -33.75 4.73 -40.91
CA PHE A 669 -33.19 3.42 -40.60
C PHE A 669 -32.50 3.44 -39.22
N THR A 670 -31.64 4.38 -38.97
CA THR A 670 -30.95 4.54 -37.71
C THR A 670 -31.91 4.78 -36.54
N ARG A 671 -32.98 5.59 -36.77
CA ARG A 671 -34.03 5.81 -35.77
C ARG A 671 -34.82 4.53 -35.48
N ALA A 672 -35.18 3.76 -36.51
CA ALA A 672 -35.85 2.48 -36.34
C ALA A 672 -34.97 1.43 -35.62
N GLN A 673 -33.65 1.44 -35.90
CA GLN A 673 -32.69 0.57 -35.22
C GLN A 673 -32.57 0.93 -33.72
N PHE A 674 -32.55 2.22 -33.37
CA PHE A 674 -32.57 2.67 -31.99
C PHE A 674 -33.81 2.20 -31.22
N VAL A 675 -35.02 2.42 -31.81
CA VAL A 675 -36.28 1.96 -31.22
C VAL A 675 -36.29 0.43 -31.10
N GLY A 676 -35.84 -0.27 -32.16
CA GLY A 676 -35.79 -1.73 -32.22
C GLY A 676 -34.85 -2.36 -31.16
N ALA A 677 -33.84 -1.62 -30.68
CA ALA A 677 -32.97 -2.08 -29.60
C ALA A 677 -33.49 -1.70 -28.21
N VAL A 678 -34.04 -0.49 -28.06
CA VAL A 678 -34.48 0.04 -26.75
C VAL A 678 -35.80 -0.60 -26.29
N GLU A 679 -36.76 -0.84 -27.20
CA GLU A 679 -38.04 -1.44 -26.82
C GLU A 679 -37.93 -2.85 -26.20
N PRO A 680 -37.15 -3.80 -26.74
CA PRO A 680 -36.98 -5.11 -26.10
C PRO A 680 -36.39 -5.01 -24.70
N PHE A 681 -35.42 -4.13 -24.47
CA PHE A 681 -34.87 -3.88 -23.16
C PHE A 681 -35.93 -3.35 -22.16
N LEU A 682 -36.76 -2.39 -22.58
CA LEU A 682 -37.83 -1.88 -21.72
C LEU A 682 -38.94 -2.91 -21.49
N ARG A 683 -39.21 -3.81 -22.47
CA ARG A 683 -40.10 -4.96 -22.28
C ARG A 683 -39.56 -5.94 -21.24
N ASP A 684 -38.26 -6.19 -21.22
CA ASP A 684 -37.59 -7.01 -20.19
C ASP A 684 -37.73 -6.37 -18.81
N VAL A 685 -37.43 -5.08 -18.67
CA VAL A 685 -37.62 -4.33 -17.42
C VAL A 685 -39.11 -4.39 -16.97
N ARG A 686 -40.05 -4.29 -17.88
CA ARG A 686 -41.48 -4.47 -17.60
C ARG A 686 -41.83 -5.89 -17.16
N GLY A 687 -41.26 -6.89 -17.82
CA GLY A 687 -41.43 -8.31 -17.46
C GLY A 687 -40.89 -8.68 -16.09
N ARG A 688 -39.93 -7.90 -15.59
CA ARG A 688 -39.32 -8.03 -14.25
C ARG A 688 -39.88 -7.02 -13.22
N ASP A 689 -41.08 -6.51 -13.44
CA ASP A 689 -41.80 -5.60 -12.53
C ASP A 689 -41.15 -4.23 -12.27
N GLY A 690 -40.26 -3.77 -13.14
CA GLY A 690 -39.62 -2.44 -12.99
C GLY A 690 -40.58 -1.32 -13.40
N ILE A 691 -41.29 -1.50 -14.48
CA ILE A 691 -42.20 -0.50 -15.06
C ILE A 691 -43.54 -1.14 -15.42
N THR A 692 -44.62 -0.35 -15.38
CA THR A 692 -45.96 -0.76 -15.76
C THR A 692 -46.15 -0.64 -17.27
N ASP A 693 -45.66 0.47 -17.85
CA ASP A 693 -45.85 0.79 -19.27
C ASP A 693 -44.74 1.74 -19.75
N PHE A 694 -44.47 1.74 -21.06
CA PHE A 694 -43.50 2.63 -21.68
C PHE A 694 -43.86 2.97 -23.12
N VAL A 695 -43.36 4.08 -23.63
CA VAL A 695 -43.40 4.49 -25.03
C VAL A 695 -42.04 5.05 -25.43
N VAL A 696 -41.53 4.63 -26.58
CA VAL A 696 -40.30 5.17 -27.19
C VAL A 696 -40.70 5.93 -28.44
N VAL A 697 -40.33 7.19 -28.53
CA VAL A 697 -40.54 8.05 -29.69
C VAL A 697 -39.19 8.44 -30.26
N CYS A 698 -38.90 8.00 -31.48
CA CYS A 698 -37.71 8.40 -32.22
C CYS A 698 -38.06 8.34 -33.71
N ASP A 699 -38.73 9.39 -34.16
CA ASP A 699 -39.25 9.50 -35.55
C ASP A 699 -39.09 10.95 -36.04
N ASP A 700 -39.80 11.29 -37.15
CA ASP A 700 -39.73 12.63 -37.74
C ASP A 700 -40.43 13.72 -36.89
N THR A 701 -41.19 13.34 -35.86
CA THR A 701 -41.85 14.30 -34.97
C THR A 701 -40.89 14.95 -33.98
N ASN A 702 -39.90 14.19 -33.49
CA ASN A 702 -38.85 14.71 -32.57
C ASN A 702 -37.48 14.90 -33.27
N ASN A 703 -37.26 14.30 -34.45
CA ASN A 703 -36.08 14.53 -35.30
C ASN A 703 -36.48 15.36 -36.54
N THR A 704 -36.84 16.60 -36.31
CA THR A 704 -37.20 17.54 -37.40
C THR A 704 -35.96 17.94 -38.22
N SER A 705 -36.16 18.51 -39.42
CA SER A 705 -35.03 18.98 -40.26
C SER A 705 -34.07 19.90 -39.50
N SER A 706 -34.59 20.76 -38.60
CA SER A 706 -33.77 21.64 -37.80
C SER A 706 -32.92 20.90 -36.73
N VAL A 707 -33.33 19.75 -36.24
CA VAL A 707 -32.57 18.88 -35.33
C VAL A 707 -31.46 18.18 -36.14
N ILE A 708 -31.82 17.66 -37.31
CA ILE A 708 -30.87 17.01 -38.22
C ILE A 708 -29.78 18.01 -38.68
N ASP A 709 -30.17 19.23 -39.04
CA ASP A 709 -29.24 20.29 -39.44
C ASP A 709 -28.26 20.73 -38.32
N ARG A 710 -28.60 20.49 -37.04
CA ARG A 710 -27.70 20.69 -35.89
C ARG A 710 -26.84 19.47 -35.58
N ASN A 711 -26.88 18.42 -36.37
CA ASN A 711 -26.24 17.13 -36.14
C ASN A 711 -26.67 16.48 -34.80
N GLU A 712 -27.94 16.64 -34.42
CA GLU A 712 -28.52 16.11 -33.21
C GLU A 712 -29.41 14.89 -33.55
N PHE A 713 -29.49 13.93 -32.60
CA PHE A 713 -30.36 12.79 -32.64
C PHE A 713 -31.18 12.77 -31.33
N VAL A 714 -32.50 12.75 -31.42
CA VAL A 714 -33.40 12.82 -30.27
C VAL A 714 -34.25 11.58 -30.17
N GLY A 715 -34.19 10.89 -29.04
CA GLY A 715 -35.06 9.79 -28.67
C GLY A 715 -35.78 10.07 -27.35
N ASP A 716 -37.07 10.20 -27.33
CA ASP A 716 -37.88 10.41 -26.13
C ASP A 716 -38.40 9.09 -25.58
N ILE A 717 -38.14 8.83 -24.32
CA ILE A 717 -38.51 7.59 -23.63
C ILE A 717 -39.41 7.94 -22.45
N TYR A 718 -40.70 7.57 -22.58
CA TYR A 718 -41.72 7.77 -21.56
C TYR A 718 -41.92 6.48 -20.77
N VAL A 719 -41.80 6.54 -19.44
CA VAL A 719 -41.84 5.38 -18.55
C VAL A 719 -42.79 5.59 -17.38
N LYS A 720 -43.62 4.58 -17.09
CA LYS A 720 -44.45 4.54 -15.87
C LYS A 720 -43.84 3.54 -14.87
N PRO A 721 -43.13 3.99 -13.83
CA PRO A 721 -42.50 3.09 -12.87
C PRO A 721 -43.50 2.44 -11.93
N ASN A 722 -43.21 1.23 -11.49
CA ASN A 722 -43.95 0.54 -10.43
C ASN A 722 -43.61 1.19 -9.07
N ARG A 723 -44.59 1.27 -8.18
CA ARG A 723 -44.47 1.84 -6.86
C ARG A 723 -44.49 0.75 -5.78
N ALA A 724 -43.57 0.84 -4.80
CA ALA A 724 -43.59 -0.03 -3.64
C ALA A 724 -44.78 0.29 -2.70
N ILE A 725 -45.28 -0.73 -2.01
CA ILE A 725 -46.35 -0.59 -1.03
C ILE A 725 -45.69 -0.09 0.30
N ASN A 726 -46.10 1.09 0.74
CA ASN A 726 -45.61 1.67 2.00
C ASN A 726 -46.65 1.65 3.11
N PHE A 727 -47.95 1.58 2.77
CA PHE A 727 -49.06 1.59 3.72
C PHE A 727 -50.04 0.48 3.40
N ILE A 728 -50.36 -0.33 4.40
CA ILE A 728 -51.38 -1.38 4.31
C ILE A 728 -52.46 -1.03 5.32
N GLN A 729 -53.70 -0.84 4.84
CA GLN A 729 -54.85 -0.65 5.69
C GLN A 729 -55.65 -1.97 5.73
N LEU A 730 -55.81 -2.52 6.92
CA LEU A 730 -56.58 -3.70 7.18
C LEU A 730 -57.86 -3.32 7.93
N ASN A 731 -58.99 -3.56 7.33
CA ASN A 731 -60.30 -3.29 7.94
C ASN A 731 -60.92 -4.64 8.40
N PHE A 732 -61.00 -4.79 9.72
CA PHE A 732 -61.70 -5.93 10.31
C PHE A 732 -63.12 -5.51 10.69
N VAL A 733 -64.12 -6.10 10.08
CA VAL A 733 -65.54 -5.88 10.36
C VAL A 733 -66.07 -7.07 11.13
N ALA A 734 -66.45 -6.83 12.42
CA ALA A 734 -67.10 -7.85 13.21
C ALA A 734 -68.59 -7.84 12.88
N VAL A 735 -69.11 -8.96 12.45
CA VAL A 735 -70.54 -9.13 12.04
C VAL A 735 -71.23 -10.00 13.08
N ARG A 736 -72.53 -9.68 13.37
CA ARG A 736 -73.38 -10.53 14.25
C ARG A 736 -73.63 -11.87 13.59
N SER A 737 -73.69 -12.92 14.40
CA SER A 737 -74.06 -14.25 13.93
C SER A 737 -75.49 -14.22 13.35
N GLY A 738 -75.61 -14.48 12.02
CA GLY A 738 -76.88 -14.47 11.30
C GLY A 738 -76.99 -13.46 10.16
N VAL A 739 -75.95 -12.65 9.89
CA VAL A 739 -75.87 -11.78 8.70
C VAL A 739 -75.04 -12.48 7.64
N GLU A 740 -75.55 -12.61 6.46
CA GLU A 740 -74.79 -13.15 5.30
C GLU A 740 -73.78 -12.14 4.79
N PHE A 741 -72.55 -12.58 4.51
CA PHE A 741 -71.45 -11.72 4.02
C PHE A 741 -71.78 -11.00 2.71
N SER A 742 -72.72 -11.54 1.89
CA SER A 742 -73.22 -10.94 0.67
C SER A 742 -73.98 -9.60 0.90
N GLU A 743 -74.57 -9.40 2.10
CA GLU A 743 -75.26 -8.14 2.48
C GLU A 743 -74.32 -7.01 2.89
N ILE A 744 -73.05 -7.33 3.15
CA ILE A 744 -72.02 -6.36 3.65
C ILE A 744 -71.12 -5.91 2.53
N ILE A 745 -70.95 -6.72 1.48
CA ILE A 745 -69.98 -6.52 0.38
C ILE A 745 -70.69 -5.90 -0.86
N GLY A 746 -72.03 -5.69 -0.79
CA GLY A 746 -72.83 -5.14 -1.88
C GLY A 746 -72.52 -3.72 -2.31
#